data_5ef43235a2ce79115bcded2212ba5383
#
_entry.id   5ef43235a2ce79115bcded2212ba5383
#
_cell.length_a   1.000
_cell.length_b   1.000
_cell.length_c   1.000
_cell.angle_alpha   90.00
_cell.angle_beta   90.00
_cell.angle_gamma   90.00
#
_symmetry.space_group_name_H-M   'P 1'
#
loop_
_entity.id
_entity.type
_entity.pdbx_description
1 polymer ?
#
loop_
_entity_poly.entity_id
_entity_poly.type
_entity_poly.pdbx_seq_one_letter_code
_entity_poly.pdbx_strand_id
1 'polypeptide(L)'
;MKQQRFVKLNWSCVALCLLTATHATVTHAADPRNELPKKQHRTSDAPFLTPEQAVKKMAIPEGFEVSIYASEPDIAEPIGFCFDDRGRMWVAENFNYRTRRDHTDDPVSRXQILEDTNSDGVXXKKKTFTDTLTXTSGLAPGFGGVFVGSPPNLTFIPDADGDDVPDGPPQVXLDGWGINDRHETLNSFIWGPDGWLYGCHGVFTQSRVGKPGDSDAERQFIDGGIWRYHPTQNKFEVYARGLSNPWGFDFNDQGQGFVTCCVIPHLYHIVQGGVYTKQSRPHVNPHIYDDIKTIRTHKNRLSAHGGARVYLADAFPSEYRNRLFMCNIHEHAVLTDILTPKGSSFVGSHGDDFMPTNDLAWVGFSVETGPEGGVYVLDWHDTDVCGNTINFANSGRIYRITPTGAKPIERPNLRAMSDAQLVGLQSHTNDWYVRQARLLLHSRTAAGKLDSKLVHEKLNQXFXATDTTGPQRLRALWALHVTDGLXTXRLQALLNHDDEYVRSWCIQFLCDRSSIHSFQTAATTNKPVINREIHGKFVEMARQDTSPIVRLYLASALGRLPFADRWAILEGLVSHAQDVEDNNLPRMYWFALEPMVSKHTDKALALAVSGKIPKLQEFVARRMLSGETVVDLSSPKKPKPKPEWQTTIQKVAPGFNVRNVGEGGVVAHDAFRNAKAVQTHPLNKNKASSLHRTATIPKGKKTTLQMRVSHHPHGDWQLRVLADGKIIENQLVSSKSVGDDEWMEVSVDLTPYAGKKIRLAIENHPNNWMNEWAYWNKVAITSK
;
A
#
# COMPACT_ATOMS: atom_id res chain seq x y z
N MET A 1 51.56 4.28 69.57
CA MET A 1 50.49 5.23 69.34
C MET A 1 50.54 5.56 67.83
N LYS A 2 49.64 4.97 67.03
CA LYS A 2 49.62 5.20 65.56
C LYS A 2 48.46 6.14 65.26
N GLN A 3 48.77 7.26 64.62
CA GLN A 3 47.78 8.19 64.08
C GLN A 3 47.28 7.63 62.74
N GLN A 4 45.97 7.46 62.60
CA GLN A 4 45.34 7.18 61.32
C GLN A 4 45.03 8.49 60.65
N ARG A 5 45.53 8.67 59.42
CA ARG A 5 45.16 9.78 58.54
C ARG A 5 43.91 9.41 57.77
N PHE A 6 42.81 10.14 57.97
CA PHE A 6 41.62 10.07 57.08
C PHE A 6 41.87 10.83 55.81
N VAL A 7 41.75 10.16 54.65
CA VAL A 7 41.74 10.81 53.37
C VAL A 7 40.26 11.18 53.03
N LYS A 8 40.00 12.44 52.90
CA LYS A 8 38.71 12.95 52.45
C LYS A 8 38.65 12.74 50.92
N LEU A 9 37.73 11.87 50.45
CA LEU A 9 37.40 11.77 49.03
C LEU A 9 36.44 12.93 48.68
N ASN A 10 36.86 13.80 47.82
CA ASN A 10 36.00 14.82 47.22
C ASN A 10 35.12 14.15 46.14
N TRP A 11 33.83 14.11 46.36
CA TRP A 11 32.85 13.73 45.35
C TRP A 11 32.63 14.93 44.43
N SER A 12 33.31 14.96 43.30
CA SER A 12 32.93 15.86 42.19
C SER A 12 31.72 15.25 41.49
N CYS A 13 30.60 15.97 41.50
CA CYS A 13 29.40 15.63 40.77
C CYS A 13 29.71 15.54 39.27
N VAL A 14 29.77 14.34 38.76
CA VAL A 14 29.66 14.12 37.32
C VAL A 14 28.18 14.21 36.99
N ALA A 15 27.76 15.38 36.52
CA ALA A 15 26.43 15.53 35.94
C ALA A 15 26.41 14.73 34.60
N LEU A 16 25.86 13.53 34.64
CA LEU A 16 25.60 12.77 33.45
C LEU A 16 24.43 13.45 32.74
N CYS A 17 24.73 14.28 31.76
CA CYS A 17 23.73 14.78 30.83
C CYS A 17 23.21 13.60 29.98
N LEU A 18 22.14 13.00 30.42
CA LEU A 18 21.30 12.14 29.59
C LEU A 18 20.67 13.05 28.53
N LEU A 19 21.34 13.20 27.41
CA LEU A 19 20.75 13.73 26.20
C LEU A 19 19.74 12.67 25.71
N THR A 20 18.54 12.68 26.27
CA THR A 20 17.40 12.10 25.61
C THR A 20 17.17 12.96 24.37
N ALA A 21 17.60 12.48 23.24
CA ALA A 21 17.20 13.05 21.96
C ALA A 21 15.71 12.80 21.78
N THR A 22 14.90 13.63 22.42
CA THR A 22 13.51 13.74 22.06
C THR A 22 13.50 14.31 20.64
N HIS A 23 13.17 13.49 19.68
CA HIS A 23 12.81 13.97 18.35
C HIS A 23 11.54 14.80 18.53
N ALA A 24 11.70 16.08 18.85
CA ALA A 24 10.60 17.00 18.84
C ALA A 24 10.13 17.11 17.39
N THR A 25 8.99 16.51 17.10
CA THR A 25 8.30 16.74 15.83
C THR A 25 7.97 18.23 15.78
N VAL A 26 8.67 18.96 14.94
CA VAL A 26 8.35 20.35 14.66
C VAL A 26 6.94 20.37 14.07
N THR A 27 5.99 20.90 14.81
CA THR A 27 4.66 21.19 14.28
C THR A 27 4.78 22.43 13.40
N HIS A 28 4.46 22.28 12.16
CA HIS A 28 4.49 23.40 11.21
C HIS A 28 3.37 24.38 11.58
N ALA A 29 3.68 25.67 11.58
CA ALA A 29 2.67 26.72 11.78
C ALA A 29 1.65 26.64 10.64
N ALA A 30 0.39 26.86 10.94
CA ALA A 30 -0.65 26.86 9.93
C ALA A 30 -0.36 27.94 8.88
N ASP A 31 -0.42 27.56 7.62
CA ASP A 31 -0.25 28.50 6.50
C ASP A 31 -1.41 29.52 6.56
N PRO A 32 -1.11 30.83 6.60
CA PRO A 32 -2.18 31.84 6.64
C PRO A 32 -3.08 31.85 5.41
N ARG A 33 -2.66 31.27 4.31
CA ARG A 33 -3.50 31.11 3.11
C ARG A 33 -4.58 30.05 3.28
N ASN A 34 -4.46 29.18 4.30
CA ASN A 34 -5.45 28.13 4.58
C ASN A 34 -6.51 28.68 5.54
N GLU A 35 -7.69 28.97 5.01
CA GLU A 35 -8.81 29.56 5.75
C GLU A 35 -9.66 28.54 6.50
N LEU A 36 -9.44 27.24 6.28
CA LEU A 36 -10.28 26.19 6.86
C LEU A 36 -9.95 25.95 8.34
N PRO A 37 -10.95 25.67 9.18
CA PRO A 37 -10.73 25.35 10.60
C PRO A 37 -9.89 24.07 10.78
N LYS A 38 -9.11 24.03 11.85
CA LYS A 38 -8.12 22.95 12.12
C LYS A 38 -8.66 21.54 12.25
N LYS A 39 -9.95 21.33 12.45
CA LYS A 39 -10.51 19.99 12.73
C LYS A 39 -11.62 19.57 11.79
N GLN A 40 -11.79 20.27 10.71
CA GLN A 40 -12.96 20.05 9.85
C GLN A 40 -12.60 19.21 8.64
N HIS A 41 -12.72 17.91 8.78
CA HIS A 41 -12.46 16.98 7.69
C HIS A 41 -13.69 16.13 7.31
N ARG A 42 -14.83 16.37 7.98
CA ARG A 42 -16.12 15.74 7.66
C ARG A 42 -17.23 16.75 7.95
N THR A 43 -17.79 17.30 6.90
CA THR A 43 -18.87 18.28 7.02
C THR A 43 -19.97 17.98 5.99
N SER A 44 -20.94 17.22 6.42
CA SER A 44 -22.08 16.84 5.56
C SER A 44 -22.86 18.06 5.03
N ASP A 45 -22.70 19.20 5.68
CA ASP A 45 -23.41 20.44 5.34
C ASP A 45 -22.54 21.46 4.61
N ALA A 46 -21.34 21.09 4.17
CA ALA A 46 -20.49 21.97 3.36
C ALA A 46 -21.17 22.29 2.02
N PRO A 47 -21.07 23.53 1.54
CA PRO A 47 -21.71 23.88 0.27
C PRO A 47 -21.01 23.21 -0.91
N PHE A 48 -21.80 22.85 -1.92
CA PHE A 48 -21.26 22.43 -3.21
C PHE A 48 -20.74 23.68 -3.93
N LEU A 49 -19.45 23.74 -4.18
CA LEU A 49 -18.84 24.79 -5.00
C LEU A 49 -18.77 24.31 -6.46
N THR A 50 -19.16 25.15 -7.40
CA THR A 50 -18.90 24.82 -8.81
C THR A 50 -17.37 24.75 -9.05
N PRO A 51 -16.91 24.09 -10.11
CA PRO A 51 -15.48 24.05 -10.41
C PRO A 51 -14.82 25.44 -10.42
N GLU A 52 -15.48 26.43 -11.02
CA GLU A 52 -14.96 27.81 -11.10
C GLU A 52 -14.92 28.49 -9.72
N GLN A 53 -15.92 28.22 -8.89
CA GLN A 53 -15.93 28.74 -7.51
C GLN A 53 -14.79 28.12 -6.69
N ALA A 54 -14.56 26.82 -6.87
CA ALA A 54 -13.49 26.11 -6.17
C ALA A 54 -12.13 26.68 -6.54
N VAL A 55 -11.84 26.86 -7.85
CA VAL A 55 -10.58 27.43 -8.32
C VAL A 55 -10.32 28.81 -7.70
N LYS A 56 -11.37 29.65 -7.59
CA LYS A 56 -11.24 31.00 -7.01
C LYS A 56 -10.86 30.99 -5.52
N LYS A 57 -11.12 29.89 -4.82
CA LYS A 57 -10.76 29.75 -3.41
C LYS A 57 -9.36 29.19 -3.20
N MET A 58 -8.78 28.60 -4.23
CA MET A 58 -7.46 27.96 -4.13
C MET A 58 -6.37 29.01 -3.96
N ALA A 59 -5.53 28.83 -2.94
CA ALA A 59 -4.39 29.69 -2.67
C ALA A 59 -3.13 29.04 -3.25
N ILE A 60 -2.54 29.65 -4.26
CA ILE A 60 -1.38 29.11 -4.97
C ILE A 60 -0.21 30.09 -4.88
N PRO A 61 1.07 29.63 -4.90
CA PRO A 61 2.20 30.55 -4.83
C PRO A 61 2.28 31.50 -6.01
N GLU A 62 2.85 32.68 -5.79
CA GLU A 62 3.13 33.64 -6.87
C GLU A 62 3.96 32.96 -7.97
N GLY A 63 3.62 33.24 -9.22
CA GLY A 63 4.27 32.65 -10.39
C GLY A 63 3.60 31.38 -10.91
N PHE A 64 2.55 30.92 -10.24
CA PHE A 64 1.76 29.75 -10.66
C PHE A 64 0.30 30.12 -10.89
N GLU A 65 -0.37 29.31 -11.67
CA GLU A 65 -1.82 29.40 -11.87
C GLU A 65 -2.44 28.01 -11.83
N VAL A 66 -3.69 27.93 -11.39
CA VAL A 66 -4.47 26.70 -11.38
C VAL A 66 -5.69 26.86 -12.27
N SER A 67 -5.98 25.84 -13.07
CA SER A 67 -7.15 25.79 -13.96
C SER A 67 -7.82 24.44 -13.85
N ILE A 68 -9.02 24.33 -14.42
CA ILE A 68 -9.77 23.06 -14.50
C ILE A 68 -9.38 22.38 -15.80
N TYR A 69 -8.85 21.15 -15.72
CA TYR A 69 -8.64 20.31 -16.89
C TYR A 69 -9.92 19.59 -17.29
N ALA A 70 -10.60 18.99 -16.30
CA ALA A 70 -11.87 18.29 -16.49
C ALA A 70 -12.68 18.32 -15.18
N SER A 71 -13.99 18.32 -15.30
CA SER A 71 -14.91 18.33 -14.16
C SER A 71 -16.22 17.66 -14.50
N GLU A 72 -17.10 17.54 -13.52
CA GLU A 72 -18.46 17.10 -13.76
C GLU A 72 -19.13 18.03 -14.79
N PRO A 73 -19.96 17.56 -15.71
CA PRO A 73 -20.43 16.16 -15.85
C PRO A 73 -19.54 15.28 -16.74
N ASP A 74 -18.38 15.75 -17.18
CA ASP A 74 -17.53 14.98 -18.09
C ASP A 74 -16.83 13.82 -17.37
N ILE A 75 -16.49 14.00 -16.12
CA ILE A 75 -15.99 12.93 -15.25
C ILE A 75 -16.79 12.91 -13.95
N ALA A 76 -16.82 11.75 -13.29
CA ALA A 76 -17.54 11.58 -12.02
C ALA A 76 -16.85 10.48 -11.18
N GLU A 77 -16.77 10.74 -9.88
CA GLU A 77 -16.19 9.80 -8.91
C GLU A 77 -14.82 9.23 -9.37
N PRO A 78 -13.90 10.12 -9.84
CA PRO A 78 -12.60 9.65 -10.32
C PRO A 78 -11.73 9.20 -9.15
N ILE A 79 -11.05 8.06 -9.30
CA ILE A 79 -10.24 7.47 -8.23
C ILE A 79 -8.76 7.38 -8.60
N GLY A 80 -8.43 7.42 -9.86
CA GLY A 80 -7.06 7.39 -10.36
C GLY A 80 -6.99 7.87 -11.80
N PHE A 81 -5.83 8.39 -12.17
CA PHE A 81 -5.61 8.85 -13.55
C PHE A 81 -4.14 8.73 -13.92
N CYS A 82 -3.85 8.76 -15.19
CA CYS A 82 -2.49 8.76 -15.73
C CYS A 82 -2.51 9.27 -17.18
N PHE A 83 -1.33 9.51 -17.73
CA PHE A 83 -1.19 9.89 -19.15
C PHE A 83 -0.74 8.69 -19.98
N ASP A 84 -1.19 8.62 -21.22
CA ASP A 84 -0.69 7.65 -22.19
C ASP A 84 0.39 8.27 -23.09
N ASP A 85 0.93 7.45 -24.01
CA ASP A 85 2.02 7.83 -24.92
C ASP A 85 1.62 8.85 -26.01
N ARG A 86 0.34 9.22 -26.04
CA ARG A 86 -0.18 10.29 -26.90
C ARG A 86 -0.50 11.56 -26.11
N GLY A 87 -0.10 11.61 -24.83
CA GLY A 87 -0.35 12.75 -23.94
C GLY A 87 -1.81 12.91 -23.55
N ARG A 88 -2.61 11.87 -23.75
CA ARG A 88 -4.02 11.88 -23.35
C ARG A 88 -4.15 11.34 -21.94
N MET A 89 -5.19 11.76 -21.24
CA MET A 89 -5.42 11.37 -19.87
C MET A 89 -6.43 10.22 -19.78
N TRP A 90 -6.05 9.16 -19.09
CA TRP A 90 -6.94 8.04 -18.76
C TRP A 90 -7.40 8.22 -17.32
N VAL A 91 -8.71 8.10 -17.09
CA VAL A 91 -9.33 8.28 -15.76
C VAL A 91 -10.12 7.04 -15.40
N ALA A 92 -9.88 6.52 -14.20
CA ALA A 92 -10.68 5.46 -13.60
C ALA A 92 -11.80 6.11 -12.77
N GLU A 93 -13.05 5.81 -13.10
CA GLU A 93 -14.23 6.25 -12.36
C GLU A 93 -14.81 5.06 -11.59
N ASN A 94 -15.05 5.23 -10.29
CA ASN A 94 -15.45 4.13 -9.42
C ASN A 94 -16.85 4.33 -8.82
N PHE A 95 -17.88 3.92 -9.55
CA PHE A 95 -19.27 3.99 -9.11
C PHE A 95 -19.68 2.83 -8.20
N ASN A 96 -18.78 1.87 -7.97
CA ASN A 96 -19.01 0.74 -7.07
C ASN A 96 -18.85 1.13 -5.60
N TYR A 97 -18.11 2.20 -5.33
CA TYR A 97 -17.85 2.70 -3.99
C TYR A 97 -18.97 3.67 -3.60
N ARG A 98 -19.86 3.25 -2.71
CA ARG A 98 -20.98 4.07 -2.23
C ARG A 98 -20.71 4.65 -0.86
N THR A 99 -20.18 3.80 0.03
CA THR A 99 -19.68 4.19 1.35
C THR A 99 -18.48 3.33 1.64
N ARG A 100 -17.76 3.62 2.71
CA ARG A 100 -16.60 2.80 3.12
C ARG A 100 -16.95 1.31 3.29
N ARG A 101 -18.21 1.00 3.61
CA ARG A 101 -18.64 -0.38 3.88
C ARG A 101 -19.65 -0.91 2.87
N ASP A 102 -20.18 -0.03 2.06
CA ASP A 102 -21.26 -0.36 1.14
C ASP A 102 -20.74 -0.30 -0.30
N HIS A 103 -20.35 -1.45 -0.82
CA HIS A 103 -19.88 -1.60 -2.20
C HIS A 103 -20.89 -2.43 -2.99
N THR A 104 -21.09 -2.08 -4.25
CA THR A 104 -21.84 -2.94 -5.17
C THR A 104 -20.86 -3.73 -6.05
N ASP A 105 -21.26 -4.93 -6.44
CA ASP A 105 -20.53 -5.75 -7.40
C ASP A 105 -21.06 -5.58 -8.84
N ASP A 106 -21.97 -4.64 -9.06
CA ASP A 106 -22.47 -4.34 -10.41
C ASP A 106 -21.33 -3.80 -11.28
N PRO A 107 -21.25 -4.18 -12.55
CA PRO A 107 -20.20 -3.69 -13.44
C PRO A 107 -20.56 -2.29 -13.97
N VAL A 108 -20.30 -1.25 -13.18
CA VAL A 108 -20.69 0.15 -13.47
C VAL A 108 -19.49 1.11 -13.46
N SER A 109 -18.28 0.67 -13.09
CA SER A 109 -17.07 1.49 -13.11
C SER A 109 -16.52 1.59 -14.53
N ARG A 110 -15.85 2.70 -14.80
CA ARG A 110 -15.48 3.06 -16.18
C ARG A 110 -14.03 3.51 -16.30
N UNK A 111 -13.37 3.52 -17.35
CA UNK A 111 -12.20 4.08 -17.77
C UNK A 111 -12.53 5.03 -18.80
N GLN A 112 -12.28 6.27 -18.66
CA GLN A 112 -12.47 7.38 -19.64
C GLN A 112 -11.13 7.78 -20.24
N ILE A 113 -11.14 8.14 -21.51
CA ILE A 113 -9.98 8.76 -22.19
C ILE A 113 -10.35 10.21 -22.46
N LEU A 114 -9.58 11.14 -21.91
CA LEU A 114 -9.77 12.58 -22.06
C LEU A 114 -8.66 13.16 -22.92
N GLU A 115 -9.01 14.02 -23.86
CA GLU A 115 -8.06 14.56 -24.81
C GLU A 115 -8.25 16.07 -24.93
N ASP A 116 -7.17 16.81 -24.71
CA ASP A 116 -7.04 18.23 -24.99
C ASP A 116 -6.58 18.35 -26.44
N THR A 117 -7.51 18.58 -27.36
CA THR A 117 -7.22 18.53 -28.80
C THR A 117 -6.60 19.82 -29.37
N ASN A 118 -6.67 20.92 -28.61
CA ASN A 118 -6.13 22.22 -29.07
C ASN A 118 -4.98 22.73 -28.18
N SER A 119 -4.59 21.93 -27.17
CA SER A 119 -3.47 22.22 -26.26
C SER A 119 -3.69 23.46 -25.38
N ASP A 120 -4.95 23.78 -25.06
CA ASP A 120 -5.25 24.91 -24.17
C ASP A 120 -5.32 24.55 -22.69
N GLY A 121 -5.14 23.26 -22.38
CA GLY A 121 -5.14 22.77 -20.98
C GLY A 121 -6.50 22.33 -20.48
N VAL A 122 -7.45 22.18 -21.37
CA VAL A 122 -8.81 21.74 -21.02
C VAL A 122 -9.28 20.62 -21.96
N UNK A 123 -9.89 19.62 -21.53
CA UNK A 123 -10.36 18.54 -22.29
C UNK A 123 -11.35 19.05 -23.28
N UNK A 124 -11.26 18.67 -24.44
CA UNK A 124 -12.08 18.90 -25.49
C UNK A 124 -12.81 17.72 -25.95
N LYS A 125 -12.21 16.58 -25.82
CA LYS A 125 -12.78 15.30 -26.34
C LYS A 125 -12.75 14.22 -25.26
N LYS A 126 -13.85 13.46 -25.12
CA LYS A 126 -13.98 12.37 -24.16
C LYS A 126 -14.44 11.10 -24.91
N LYS A 127 -13.84 9.95 -24.53
CA LYS A 127 -14.27 8.62 -25.02
C LYS A 127 -14.30 7.63 -23.87
N THR A 128 -15.41 6.94 -23.69
CA THR A 128 -15.48 5.82 -22.75
C THR A 128 -14.79 4.61 -23.39
N PHE A 129 -13.69 4.17 -22.80
CA PHE A 129 -12.96 2.98 -23.25
C PHE A 129 -13.72 1.72 -22.86
N THR A 130 -14.17 1.64 -21.60
CA THR A 130 -15.02 0.56 -21.10
C THR A 130 -15.85 1.06 -19.93
N ASP A 131 -17.06 0.50 -19.78
CA ASP A 131 -17.99 0.82 -18.70
C ASP A 131 -18.50 -0.43 -17.98
N THR A 132 -17.75 -1.53 -18.09
CA THR A 132 -18.15 -2.83 -17.54
C THR A 132 -17.21 -3.30 -16.41
N LEU A 133 -16.54 -2.35 -15.74
CA LEU A 133 -15.61 -2.66 -14.65
C LEU A 133 -16.30 -2.61 -13.30
N THR A 134 -15.67 -3.23 -12.35
CA THR A 134 -16.13 -3.26 -10.95
C THR A 134 -14.97 -2.91 -10.03
N UNK A 135 -15.18 -1.82 -9.21
CA UNK A 135 -14.27 -1.51 -8.32
C UNK A 135 -12.95 -1.15 -8.85
N THR A 136 -12.90 -0.35 -9.63
CA THR A 136 -11.64 0.04 -10.26
C THR A 136 -10.89 1.01 -9.37
N SER A 137 -9.63 0.76 -9.10
CA SER A 137 -8.82 1.61 -8.20
C SER A 137 -7.41 1.89 -8.74
N GLY A 138 -7.00 1.27 -9.82
CA GLY A 138 -5.71 1.52 -10.45
C GLY A 138 -5.75 1.28 -11.94
N LEU A 139 -4.93 2.02 -12.70
CA LEU A 139 -4.84 1.84 -14.16
C LEU A 139 -3.43 2.22 -14.66
N ALA A 140 -2.98 1.52 -15.69
CA ALA A 140 -1.68 1.80 -16.34
C ALA A 140 -1.72 1.35 -17.81
N PRO A 141 -1.83 2.28 -18.76
CA PRO A 141 -1.67 1.94 -20.17
C PRO A 141 -0.27 1.43 -20.49
N GLY A 142 -0.18 0.52 -21.45
CA GLY A 142 1.08 -0.05 -21.91
C GLY A 142 0.89 -1.41 -22.57
N PHE A 143 1.85 -1.84 -23.34
CA PHE A 143 1.88 -3.17 -23.98
C PHE A 143 0.67 -3.47 -24.87
N GLY A 144 0.14 -2.43 -25.55
CA GLY A 144 -1.01 -2.61 -26.45
C GLY A 144 -2.32 -2.80 -25.70
N GLY A 145 -2.51 -2.10 -24.61
CA GLY A 145 -3.74 -2.15 -23.83
C GLY A 145 -3.61 -1.39 -22.52
N VAL A 146 -4.39 -1.79 -21.51
CA VAL A 146 -4.35 -1.14 -20.21
C VAL A 146 -4.45 -2.18 -19.09
N PHE A 147 -3.57 -2.07 -18.09
CA PHE A 147 -3.66 -2.83 -16.84
C PHE A 147 -4.62 -2.12 -15.90
N VAL A 148 -5.55 -2.87 -15.31
CA VAL A 148 -6.61 -2.33 -14.46
C VAL A 148 -6.66 -3.09 -13.14
N GLY A 149 -6.65 -2.35 -12.05
CA GLY A 149 -6.84 -2.89 -10.71
C GLY A 149 -8.32 -2.89 -10.34
N SER A 150 -8.93 -4.06 -10.35
CA SER A 150 -10.34 -4.26 -9.98
C SER A 150 -10.42 -5.44 -9.01
N PRO A 151 -10.21 -5.20 -7.69
CA PRO A 151 -10.22 -6.33 -6.76
C PRO A 151 -11.43 -7.24 -6.92
N PRO A 152 -11.25 -8.58 -6.96
CA PRO A 152 -10.06 -9.30 -6.55
C PRO A 152 -9.00 -9.52 -7.64
N ASN A 153 -9.05 -8.80 -8.77
CA ASN A 153 -8.23 -9.10 -9.94
C ASN A 153 -7.37 -7.90 -10.38
N LEU A 154 -6.15 -8.21 -10.83
CA LEU A 154 -5.40 -7.36 -11.75
C LEU A 154 -5.69 -7.89 -13.15
N THR A 155 -6.28 -7.04 -13.99
CA THR A 155 -6.68 -7.44 -15.35
C THR A 155 -5.90 -6.64 -16.40
N PHE A 156 -5.82 -7.19 -17.61
CA PHE A 156 -5.32 -6.50 -18.79
C PHE A 156 -6.44 -6.47 -19.84
N ILE A 157 -6.71 -5.29 -20.39
CA ILE A 157 -7.71 -5.10 -21.44
C ILE A 157 -6.94 -4.75 -22.72
N PRO A 158 -6.94 -5.63 -23.74
CA PRO A 158 -6.17 -5.37 -24.95
C PRO A 158 -6.80 -4.30 -25.85
N ASP A 159 -5.94 -3.51 -26.49
CA ASP A 159 -6.26 -2.52 -27.52
C ASP A 159 -4.98 -2.39 -28.37
N ALA A 160 -4.71 -3.42 -29.17
CA ALA A 160 -3.41 -3.57 -29.83
C ALA A 160 -3.24 -2.63 -31.03
N ASP A 161 -4.33 -2.25 -31.69
CA ASP A 161 -4.26 -1.29 -32.80
C ASP A 161 -4.41 0.17 -32.33
N GLY A 162 -4.78 0.37 -31.06
CA GLY A 162 -4.84 1.70 -30.45
C GLY A 162 -6.00 2.56 -30.92
N ASP A 163 -7.12 1.92 -31.28
CA ASP A 163 -8.33 2.63 -31.75
C ASP A 163 -9.26 3.03 -30.60
N ASP A 164 -8.84 2.73 -29.36
CA ASP A 164 -9.57 3.04 -28.12
C ASP A 164 -10.86 2.24 -27.98
N VAL A 165 -10.88 1.02 -28.55
CA VAL A 165 -11.95 0.04 -28.39
C VAL A 165 -11.31 -1.28 -27.93
N PRO A 166 -11.75 -1.87 -26.83
CA PRO A 166 -11.15 -3.15 -26.39
C PRO A 166 -11.21 -4.23 -27.47
N ASP A 167 -10.10 -4.90 -27.75
CA ASP A 167 -10.00 -6.01 -28.70
C ASP A 167 -10.64 -7.29 -28.17
N GLY A 168 -11.04 -7.31 -26.92
CA GLY A 168 -11.63 -8.49 -26.30
C GLY A 168 -11.92 -8.28 -24.82
N PRO A 169 -12.40 -9.31 -24.12
CA PRO A 169 -12.74 -9.19 -22.70
C PRO A 169 -11.50 -9.01 -21.83
N PRO A 170 -11.64 -8.41 -20.62
CA PRO A 170 -10.53 -8.31 -19.68
C PRO A 170 -9.90 -9.67 -19.38
N GLN A 171 -8.56 -9.72 -19.44
CA GLN A 171 -7.75 -10.91 -19.15
C GLN A 171 -7.23 -10.80 -17.71
N VAL A 172 -7.52 -11.81 -16.88
CA VAL A 172 -7.04 -11.78 -15.50
C VAL A 172 -5.57 -12.16 -15.44
N UNK A 173 -4.77 -11.09 -15.08
CA UNK A 173 -3.48 -11.24 -15.00
C UNK A 173 -3.08 -11.88 -13.77
N LEU A 174 -3.59 -11.45 -12.58
CA LEU A 174 -3.43 -12.00 -11.24
C LEU A 174 -4.76 -11.95 -10.50
N ASP A 175 -4.97 -12.86 -9.56
CA ASP A 175 -6.17 -12.85 -8.70
C ASP A 175 -5.77 -12.98 -7.22
N GLY A 176 -6.75 -13.03 -6.32
CA GLY A 176 -6.53 -13.23 -4.89
C GLY A 176 -6.35 -11.97 -4.07
N TRP A 177 -6.56 -10.79 -4.66
CA TRP A 177 -6.64 -9.57 -3.85
C TRP A 177 -7.90 -9.61 -3.00
N GLY A 178 -7.76 -9.27 -1.71
CA GLY A 178 -8.88 -9.22 -0.78
C GLY A 178 -9.85 -8.10 -1.11
N ILE A 179 -11.11 -8.27 -0.67
CA ILE A 179 -12.19 -7.33 -0.99
C ILE A 179 -12.78 -6.64 0.24
N ASN A 180 -12.15 -6.79 1.40
CA ASN A 180 -12.67 -6.21 2.65
C ASN A 180 -12.55 -4.68 2.67
N ASP A 181 -11.59 -4.14 1.95
CA ASP A 181 -11.36 -2.69 1.82
C ASP A 181 -10.85 -2.44 0.39
N ARG A 182 -11.77 -2.53 -0.56
CA ARG A 182 -11.42 -2.63 -2.00
C ARG A 182 -10.65 -1.44 -2.55
N HIS A 183 -11.03 -0.24 -2.17
CA HIS A 183 -10.42 0.97 -2.72
C HIS A 183 -8.94 1.09 -2.36
N GLU A 184 -8.51 0.46 -1.25
CA GLU A 184 -7.13 0.51 -0.78
C GLU A 184 -6.25 -0.63 -1.35
N THR A 185 -6.81 -1.56 -2.11
CA THR A 185 -6.16 -2.85 -2.39
C THR A 185 -5.27 -2.84 -3.63
N LEU A 186 -5.65 -2.12 -4.69
CA LEU A 186 -4.97 -2.16 -6.00
C LEU A 186 -4.88 -0.74 -6.58
N ASN A 187 -4.19 0.16 -5.86
CA ASN A 187 -4.13 1.57 -6.24
C ASN A 187 -2.70 2.01 -6.63
N SER A 188 -2.59 3.23 -7.18
CA SER A 188 -1.32 3.94 -7.44
C SER A 188 -0.38 3.18 -8.39
N PHE A 189 -0.91 2.76 -9.52
CA PHE A 189 -0.11 2.04 -10.53
C PHE A 189 0.93 2.96 -11.14
N ILE A 190 2.17 2.47 -11.25
CA ILE A 190 3.26 3.21 -11.89
C ILE A 190 4.27 2.24 -12.53
N TRP A 191 4.74 2.56 -13.73
CA TRP A 191 5.83 1.83 -14.38
C TRP A 191 7.17 2.24 -13.76
N GLY A 192 7.89 1.28 -13.20
CA GLY A 192 9.19 1.51 -12.60
C GLY A 192 10.32 1.64 -13.62
N PRO A 193 11.48 2.16 -13.21
CA PRO A 193 12.63 2.25 -14.10
C PRO A 193 13.12 0.90 -14.61
N ASP A 194 12.81 -0.16 -13.89
CA ASP A 194 13.18 -1.56 -14.20
C ASP A 194 12.17 -2.27 -15.11
N GLY A 195 11.11 -1.57 -15.54
CA GLY A 195 10.11 -2.14 -16.44
C GLY A 195 8.98 -2.92 -15.75
N TRP A 196 8.98 -2.98 -14.41
CA TRP A 196 7.88 -3.59 -13.67
C TRP A 196 6.75 -2.59 -13.45
N LEU A 197 5.52 -3.09 -13.38
CA LEU A 197 4.36 -2.33 -12.92
C LEU A 197 4.30 -2.43 -11.39
N TYR A 198 4.35 -1.30 -10.71
CA TYR A 198 4.25 -1.21 -9.24
C TYR A 198 2.87 -0.75 -8.82
N GLY A 199 2.48 -1.12 -7.60
CA GLY A 199 1.24 -0.64 -6.99
C GLY A 199 1.27 -0.76 -5.48
N CYS A 200 0.27 -0.14 -4.86
CA CYS A 200 0.10 -0.08 -3.41
C CYS A 200 -0.97 -1.06 -2.93
N HIS A 201 -0.84 -1.53 -1.69
CA HIS A 201 -1.81 -2.40 -1.01
C HIS A 201 -2.04 -1.90 0.40
N GLY A 202 -3.29 -1.64 0.75
CA GLY A 202 -3.67 -1.12 2.06
C GLY A 202 -3.63 -2.15 3.18
N VAL A 203 -3.67 -1.65 4.41
CA VAL A 203 -3.41 -2.45 5.62
C VAL A 203 -4.65 -3.17 6.16
N PHE A 204 -5.87 -2.79 5.72
CA PHE A 204 -7.10 -3.35 6.28
C PHE A 204 -7.62 -4.58 5.54
N THR A 205 -6.96 -4.97 4.46
CA THR A 205 -7.28 -6.18 3.68
C THR A 205 -6.10 -7.15 3.71
N GLN A 206 -6.40 -8.44 3.74
CA GLN A 206 -5.41 -9.51 3.58
C GLN A 206 -5.62 -10.14 2.21
N SER A 207 -4.55 -10.30 1.44
CA SER A 207 -4.58 -10.85 0.09
C SER A 207 -3.62 -12.04 -0.03
N ARG A 208 -3.95 -12.99 -0.89
CA ARG A 208 -3.07 -14.09 -1.33
C ARG A 208 -3.03 -14.06 -2.84
N VAL A 209 -2.05 -13.34 -3.36
CA VAL A 209 -1.99 -12.99 -4.78
C VAL A 209 -1.19 -14.03 -5.55
N GLY A 210 -1.72 -14.46 -6.67
CA GLY A 210 -1.08 -15.39 -7.60
C GLY A 210 -1.75 -15.36 -8.96
N LYS A 211 -1.33 -16.24 -9.82
CA LYS A 211 -1.96 -16.41 -11.14
C LYS A 211 -3.28 -17.19 -10.98
N PRO A 212 -4.25 -16.97 -11.86
CA PRO A 212 -5.45 -17.83 -11.83
C PRO A 212 -5.09 -19.31 -11.84
N GLY A 213 -5.62 -20.05 -10.88
CA GLY A 213 -5.35 -21.48 -10.74
C GLY A 213 -4.21 -21.85 -9.82
N ASP A 214 -3.38 -20.89 -9.39
CA ASP A 214 -2.31 -21.16 -8.43
C ASP A 214 -2.89 -21.68 -7.10
N SER A 215 -2.22 -22.67 -6.52
CA SER A 215 -2.53 -23.16 -5.17
C SER A 215 -2.15 -22.11 -4.12
N ASP A 216 -2.70 -22.23 -2.91
CA ASP A 216 -2.38 -21.32 -1.80
C ASP A 216 -0.87 -21.28 -1.49
N ALA A 217 -0.15 -22.37 -1.71
CA ALA A 217 1.29 -22.46 -1.48
C ALA A 217 2.11 -21.64 -2.48
N GLU A 218 1.58 -21.45 -3.68
CA GLU A 218 2.24 -20.71 -4.75
C GLU A 218 1.97 -19.20 -4.65
N ARG A 219 0.95 -18.82 -3.91
CA ARG A 219 0.52 -17.42 -3.79
C ARG A 219 1.34 -16.66 -2.74
N GLN A 220 1.54 -15.38 -2.96
CA GLN A 220 2.23 -14.50 -2.01
C GLN A 220 1.21 -13.73 -1.16
N PHE A 221 1.42 -13.77 0.16
CA PHE A 221 0.58 -13.07 1.13
C PHE A 221 1.01 -11.60 1.21
N ILE A 222 0.03 -10.68 1.22
CA ILE A 222 0.25 -9.27 1.46
C ILE A 222 -0.92 -8.70 2.29
N ASP A 223 -0.60 -7.87 3.28
CA ASP A 223 -1.57 -7.16 4.13
C ASP A 223 -1.07 -5.75 4.45
N GLY A 224 -0.59 -5.08 3.43
CA GLY A 224 -0.02 -3.74 3.45
C GLY A 224 1.37 -3.71 2.86
N GLY A 225 1.61 -2.74 1.98
CA GLY A 225 2.91 -2.55 1.36
C GLY A 225 2.86 -2.20 -0.12
N ILE A 226 3.97 -2.47 -0.78
CA ILE A 226 4.18 -2.21 -2.20
C ILE A 226 4.40 -3.56 -2.89
N TRP A 227 3.75 -3.72 -4.02
CA TRP A 227 3.91 -4.92 -4.87
C TRP A 227 4.39 -4.48 -6.26
N ARG A 228 4.89 -5.47 -7.04
CA ARG A 228 5.21 -5.24 -8.46
C ARG A 228 4.86 -6.46 -9.31
N TYR A 229 4.56 -6.20 -10.58
CA TYR A 229 4.19 -7.20 -11.57
C TYR A 229 5.00 -7.00 -12.85
N HIS A 230 5.62 -8.07 -13.36
CA HIS A 230 6.40 -8.00 -14.60
C HIS A 230 5.52 -8.39 -15.79
N PRO A 231 5.26 -7.48 -16.72
CA PRO A 231 4.24 -7.70 -17.77
C PRO A 231 4.60 -8.79 -18.77
N THR A 232 5.91 -8.99 -19.07
CA THR A 232 6.34 -9.95 -20.09
C THR A 232 6.70 -11.31 -19.49
N GLN A 233 7.00 -11.37 -18.18
CA GLN A 233 7.34 -12.62 -17.49
C GLN A 233 6.16 -13.19 -16.71
N ASN A 234 5.07 -12.45 -16.61
CA ASN A 234 3.89 -12.81 -15.82
C ASN A 234 4.31 -13.22 -14.39
N LYS A 235 5.05 -12.33 -13.73
CA LYS A 235 5.66 -12.60 -12.42
C LYS A 235 5.22 -11.54 -11.42
N PHE A 236 4.77 -11.98 -10.24
CA PHE A 236 4.31 -11.09 -9.16
C PHE A 236 5.29 -11.16 -7.99
N GLU A 237 5.54 -10.03 -7.35
CA GLU A 237 6.36 -9.95 -6.14
C GLU A 237 5.80 -8.94 -5.15
N VAL A 238 5.80 -9.30 -3.87
CA VAL A 238 5.63 -8.34 -2.78
C VAL A 238 6.98 -7.64 -2.59
N TYR A 239 7.05 -6.37 -2.98
CA TYR A 239 8.29 -5.59 -3.04
C TYR A 239 8.72 -5.09 -1.67
N ALA A 240 7.75 -4.61 -0.87
CA ALA A 240 7.99 -4.11 0.49
C ALA A 240 6.73 -4.33 1.33
N ARG A 241 6.89 -4.50 2.65
CA ARG A 241 5.78 -4.85 3.56
C ARG A 241 5.58 -3.79 4.63
N GLY A 242 4.34 -3.66 5.12
CA GLY A 242 3.99 -2.75 6.21
C GLY A 242 3.19 -1.56 5.74
N LEU A 243 3.44 -0.38 6.34
CA LEU A 243 2.79 0.89 6.05
C LEU A 243 1.34 0.96 6.58
N SER A 244 0.63 2.03 6.25
CA SER A 244 -0.79 2.21 6.52
C SER A 244 -1.43 2.77 5.25
N ASN A 245 -2.27 2.01 4.61
CA ASN A 245 -3.00 2.43 3.42
C ASN A 245 -2.17 3.35 2.52
N PRO A 246 -1.08 2.83 1.94
CA PRO A 246 -0.29 3.63 1.01
C PRO A 246 -1.13 4.01 -0.21
N TRP A 247 -1.01 5.29 -0.60
CA TRP A 247 -1.68 5.81 -1.79
C TRP A 247 -0.74 6.82 -2.42
N GLY A 248 -0.07 6.41 -3.49
CA GLY A 248 0.95 7.19 -4.17
C GLY A 248 2.35 6.65 -3.94
N PHE A 249 2.98 6.21 -5.02
CA PHE A 249 4.35 5.68 -5.03
C PHE A 249 5.05 6.20 -6.28
N ASP A 250 6.27 6.73 -6.14
CA ASP A 250 7.01 7.25 -7.27
C ASP A 250 8.53 7.14 -7.06
N PHE A 251 9.27 7.39 -8.11
CA PHE A 251 10.73 7.28 -8.17
C PHE A 251 11.36 8.65 -8.46
N ASN A 252 12.51 8.93 -7.82
CA ASN A 252 13.30 10.11 -8.12
C ASN A 252 14.27 9.89 -9.29
N ASP A 253 15.13 10.88 -9.59
CA ASP A 253 16.10 10.83 -10.70
C ASP A 253 17.08 9.65 -10.61
N GLN A 254 17.30 9.09 -9.43
CA GLN A 254 18.19 7.94 -9.21
C GLN A 254 17.43 6.60 -9.12
N GLY A 255 16.11 6.64 -9.35
CA GLY A 255 15.28 5.44 -9.24
C GLY A 255 15.04 4.98 -7.80
N GLN A 256 15.14 5.90 -6.84
CA GLN A 256 14.81 5.61 -5.44
C GLN A 256 13.31 5.81 -5.24
N GLY A 257 12.66 4.85 -4.59
CA GLY A 257 11.21 4.84 -4.42
C GLY A 257 10.73 5.57 -3.16
N PHE A 258 9.63 6.32 -3.28
CA PHE A 258 9.01 7.04 -2.17
C PHE A 258 7.51 6.79 -2.17
N VAL A 259 6.94 6.64 -0.96
CA VAL A 259 5.52 6.37 -0.79
C VAL A 259 4.92 7.32 0.22
N THR A 260 3.69 7.75 -0.05
CA THR A 260 2.87 8.45 0.95
C THR A 260 1.81 7.50 1.49
N CYS A 261 1.40 7.70 2.74
CA CYS A 261 0.39 6.85 3.36
C CYS A 261 -0.44 7.59 4.41
N CYS A 262 -1.54 6.96 4.80
CA CYS A 262 -2.54 7.53 5.71
C CYS A 262 -2.19 7.25 7.17
N VAL A 263 -2.60 8.15 8.07
CA VAL A 263 -2.74 7.97 9.52
C VAL A 263 -1.41 7.90 10.29
N ILE A 264 -0.47 7.03 9.89
CA ILE A 264 0.89 7.00 10.47
C ILE A 264 1.74 8.09 9.82
N PRO A 265 2.98 8.33 10.25
CA PRO A 265 3.85 9.29 9.54
C PRO A 265 3.79 9.05 8.03
N HIS A 266 3.67 10.12 7.25
CA HIS A 266 3.17 10.04 5.88
C HIS A 266 4.18 9.62 4.82
N LEU A 267 5.51 9.63 5.11
CA LEU A 267 6.52 9.54 4.06
C LEU A 267 7.60 8.50 4.38
N TYR A 268 7.87 7.62 3.41
CA TYR A 268 8.89 6.56 3.54
C TYR A 268 9.70 6.42 2.26
N HIS A 269 11.00 6.10 2.42
CA HIS A 269 11.90 5.67 1.35
C HIS A 269 11.79 4.14 1.24
N ILE A 270 11.39 3.64 0.09
CA ILE A 270 11.04 2.23 -0.10
C ILE A 270 12.19 1.46 -0.73
N VAL A 271 12.54 0.33 -0.12
CA VAL A 271 13.62 -0.55 -0.54
C VAL A 271 13.05 -1.95 -0.74
N GLN A 272 13.47 -2.64 -1.78
CA GLN A 272 13.05 -4.01 -2.05
C GLN A 272 13.42 -4.92 -0.86
N GLY A 273 12.43 -5.64 -0.33
CA GLY A 273 12.60 -6.48 0.85
C GLY A 273 12.46 -5.74 2.18
N GLY A 274 12.21 -4.44 2.15
CA GLY A 274 12.03 -3.63 3.36
C GLY A 274 10.74 -3.98 4.11
N VAL A 275 10.79 -3.86 5.44
CA VAL A 275 9.64 -4.02 6.32
C VAL A 275 9.49 -2.71 7.12
N TYR A 276 8.33 -2.10 6.99
CA TYR A 276 8.07 -0.71 7.41
C TYR A 276 7.08 -0.67 8.56
N THR A 277 7.11 0.41 9.34
CA THR A 277 6.12 0.69 10.38
C THR A 277 4.72 0.41 9.85
N LYS A 278 3.92 -0.32 10.64
CA LYS A 278 2.61 -0.82 10.20
C LYS A 278 1.52 -0.36 11.17
N GLN A 279 0.43 0.13 10.63
CA GLN A 279 -0.67 0.66 11.45
C GLN A 279 -1.44 -0.44 12.19
N SER A 280 -1.72 -1.54 11.50
CA SER A 280 -2.66 -2.55 11.99
C SER A 280 -2.07 -3.95 11.84
N ARG A 281 -2.35 -4.80 12.79
CA ARG A 281 -1.87 -6.18 12.87
C ARG A 281 -0.35 -6.27 13.03
N PRO A 282 0.15 -7.31 13.69
CA PRO A 282 1.61 -7.54 13.75
C PRO A 282 2.20 -7.82 12.37
N HIS A 283 3.48 -7.62 12.24
CA HIS A 283 4.21 -8.06 11.04
C HIS A 283 4.02 -9.57 10.84
N VAL A 284 3.99 -9.98 9.58
CA VAL A 284 3.89 -11.39 9.19
C VAL A 284 5.01 -12.22 9.84
N ASN A 285 6.23 -11.69 9.83
CA ASN A 285 7.33 -12.29 10.58
C ASN A 285 7.36 -11.67 11.99
N PRO A 286 7.10 -12.46 13.05
CA PRO A 286 7.07 -11.95 14.43
C PRO A 286 8.45 -11.54 14.95
N HIS A 287 9.51 -11.84 14.22
CA HIS A 287 10.90 -11.54 14.60
C HIS A 287 11.41 -10.25 13.94
N ILE A 288 10.51 -9.45 13.36
CA ILE A 288 10.83 -8.07 12.95
C ILE A 288 10.83 -7.23 14.24
N TYR A 289 11.98 -7.14 14.88
CA TYR A 289 12.13 -6.46 16.18
C TYR A 289 12.26 -4.94 16.03
N ASP A 290 12.67 -4.49 14.83
CA ASP A 290 12.76 -3.06 14.51
C ASP A 290 12.46 -2.88 13.02
N ASP A 291 11.37 -2.20 12.72
CA ASP A 291 10.96 -1.91 11.33
C ASP A 291 11.57 -0.59 10.83
N ILE A 292 11.61 -0.41 9.50
CA ILE A 292 12.14 0.81 8.88
C ILE A 292 11.19 1.98 9.20
N LYS A 293 11.75 3.10 9.64
CA LYS A 293 11.00 4.26 10.10
C LYS A 293 10.75 5.26 8.98
N THR A 294 9.79 6.12 9.21
CA THR A 294 9.50 7.27 8.36
C THR A 294 10.74 8.15 8.18
N ILE A 295 10.84 8.76 7.01
CA ILE A 295 11.91 9.73 6.73
C ILE A 295 11.49 11.19 7.01
N ARG A 296 10.20 11.43 7.35
CA ARG A 296 9.73 12.80 7.61
C ARG A 296 10.31 13.36 8.91
N THR A 297 10.57 14.68 8.92
CA THR A 297 11.05 15.39 10.11
C THR A 297 10.00 16.35 10.69
N HIS A 298 8.84 16.47 10.06
CA HIS A 298 7.78 17.41 10.42
C HIS A 298 6.44 16.67 10.56
N LYS A 299 5.45 17.39 11.05
CA LYS A 299 4.08 16.87 11.18
C LYS A 299 3.12 17.91 10.62
N ASN A 300 2.31 17.50 9.67
CA ASN A 300 1.24 18.34 9.12
C ASN A 300 0.07 18.45 10.11
N ARG A 301 -0.84 19.39 9.88
CA ARG A 301 -1.97 19.67 10.77
C ARG A 301 -2.83 18.43 10.99
N LEU A 302 -3.13 17.73 9.91
CA LEU A 302 -3.96 16.54 9.91
C LEU A 302 -3.25 15.46 9.11
N SER A 303 -3.80 14.28 9.05
CA SER A 303 -3.28 13.17 8.27
C SER A 303 -4.42 12.42 7.60
N ALA A 304 -4.47 12.44 6.30
CA ALA A 304 -4.31 11.32 5.41
C ALA A 304 -3.66 11.86 4.13
N HIS A 305 -2.51 11.31 3.80
CA HIS A 305 -1.72 11.73 2.63
C HIS A 305 -1.87 10.71 1.52
N GLY A 306 -1.94 11.19 0.28
CA GLY A 306 -2.04 10.33 -0.90
C GLY A 306 -1.51 11.02 -2.14
N GLY A 307 -1.33 10.24 -3.21
CA GLY A 307 -0.91 10.76 -4.51
C GLY A 307 0.52 11.26 -4.52
N ALA A 308 1.50 10.42 -4.21
CA ALA A 308 2.91 10.79 -4.27
C ALA A 308 3.39 10.91 -5.71
N ARG A 309 3.98 12.06 -6.03
CA ARG A 309 4.65 12.28 -7.33
C ARG A 309 5.92 13.10 -7.12
N VAL A 310 7.06 12.54 -7.49
CA VAL A 310 8.33 13.27 -7.49
C VAL A 310 8.37 14.13 -8.75
N TYR A 311 8.49 15.44 -8.60
CA TYR A 311 8.49 16.37 -9.73
C TYR A 311 9.83 16.25 -10.48
N LEU A 312 9.78 15.76 -11.72
CA LEU A 312 10.97 15.50 -12.55
C LEU A 312 10.81 16.17 -13.91
N ALA A 313 10.36 17.44 -13.91
CA ALA A 313 10.23 18.24 -15.13
C ALA A 313 10.94 19.59 -14.95
N ASP A 314 10.88 20.42 -15.96
CA ASP A 314 11.59 21.69 -16.01
C ASP A 314 10.68 22.92 -16.22
N ALA A 315 9.35 22.69 -16.19
CA ALA A 315 8.40 23.82 -16.32
C ALA A 315 8.37 24.67 -15.06
N PHE A 316 8.45 24.04 -13.88
CA PHE A 316 8.53 24.75 -12.58
C PHE A 316 9.97 25.19 -12.32
N PRO A 317 10.17 26.21 -11.42
CA PRO A 317 11.52 26.59 -11.02
C PRO A 317 12.35 25.40 -10.53
N SER A 318 13.66 25.47 -10.76
CA SER A 318 14.59 24.34 -10.56
C SER A 318 14.56 23.76 -9.13
N GLU A 319 14.22 24.56 -8.12
CA GLU A 319 14.12 24.11 -6.72
C GLU A 319 12.96 23.12 -6.50
N TYR A 320 12.04 22.98 -7.44
CA TYR A 320 10.97 21.97 -7.36
C TYR A 320 11.42 20.61 -7.88
N ARG A 321 12.49 20.54 -8.65
CA ARG A 321 12.95 19.24 -9.17
C ARG A 321 13.37 18.33 -8.01
N ASN A 322 12.92 17.08 -8.05
CA ASN A 322 13.05 16.08 -6.99
C ASN A 322 12.26 16.39 -5.72
N ARG A 323 11.41 17.44 -5.69
CA ARG A 323 10.42 17.61 -4.62
C ARG A 323 9.29 16.61 -4.79
N LEU A 324 8.78 16.11 -3.67
CA LEU A 324 7.61 15.25 -3.66
C LEU A 324 6.35 16.11 -3.54
N PHE A 325 5.45 15.98 -4.48
CA PHE A 325 4.09 16.53 -4.42
C PHE A 325 3.15 15.46 -3.91
N MET A 326 2.19 15.83 -3.06
CA MET A 326 1.18 14.93 -2.51
C MET A 326 -0.07 15.70 -2.13
N CYS A 327 -1.16 14.98 -1.98
CA CYS A 327 -2.41 15.52 -1.45
C CYS A 327 -2.51 15.21 0.04
N ASN A 328 -3.07 16.15 0.81
CA ASN A 328 -3.54 15.87 2.16
C ASN A 328 -5.05 16.03 2.17
N ILE A 329 -5.74 14.92 2.25
CA ILE A 329 -7.20 14.84 2.11
C ILE A 329 -7.90 15.61 3.23
N HIS A 330 -7.40 15.48 4.46
CA HIS A 330 -8.01 16.10 5.65
C HIS A 330 -7.67 17.58 5.81
N GLU A 331 -6.58 18.05 5.20
CA GLU A 331 -6.25 19.47 5.15
C GLU A 331 -6.81 20.14 3.90
N HIS A 332 -7.32 19.36 2.96
CA HIS A 332 -7.84 19.85 1.67
C HIS A 332 -6.78 20.69 0.97
N ALA A 333 -5.59 20.10 0.76
CA ALA A 333 -4.45 20.84 0.23
C ALA A 333 -3.50 19.93 -0.55
N VAL A 334 -2.82 20.52 -1.54
CA VAL A 334 -1.62 19.93 -2.15
C VAL A 334 -0.41 20.42 -1.35
N LEU A 335 0.41 19.48 -0.92
CA LEU A 335 1.62 19.75 -0.12
C LEU A 335 2.86 19.32 -0.87
N THR A 336 4.03 19.87 -0.49
CA THR A 336 5.31 19.38 -1.00
C THR A 336 6.26 19.05 0.14
N ASP A 337 7.12 18.04 -0.09
CA ASP A 337 8.23 17.70 0.79
C ASP A 337 9.53 17.71 0.00
N ILE A 338 10.60 18.17 0.68
CA ILE A 338 11.97 18.21 0.13
C ILE A 338 12.68 16.91 0.56
N LEU A 339 13.23 16.18 -0.42
CA LEU A 339 13.90 14.90 -0.22
C LEU A 339 15.40 15.12 -0.23
N THR A 340 16.05 15.07 0.94
CA THR A 340 17.50 15.27 1.07
C THR A 340 18.20 13.93 1.34
N PRO A 341 19.17 13.50 0.54
CA PRO A 341 19.92 12.27 0.81
C PRO A 341 20.59 12.26 2.18
N LYS A 342 20.51 11.13 2.87
CA LYS A 342 21.17 10.93 4.17
C LYS A 342 21.52 9.43 4.34
N GLY A 343 22.81 9.12 4.34
CA GLY A 343 23.27 7.73 4.42
C GLY A 343 22.71 6.92 3.27
N SER A 344 22.11 5.78 3.55
CA SER A 344 21.48 4.93 2.54
C SER A 344 20.05 5.38 2.22
N SER A 345 19.55 6.42 2.90
CA SER A 345 18.15 6.84 2.83
C SER A 345 18.05 8.35 2.54
N PHE A 346 16.98 8.96 3.03
CA PHE A 346 16.66 10.37 2.84
C PHE A 346 16.07 10.96 4.12
N VAL A 347 16.06 12.30 4.16
CA VAL A 347 15.28 13.07 5.13
C VAL A 347 14.22 13.84 4.32
N GLY A 348 12.96 13.68 4.72
CA GLY A 348 11.84 14.43 4.15
C GLY A 348 11.50 15.61 5.04
N SER A 349 11.84 16.82 4.61
CA SER A 349 11.47 18.04 5.30
C SER A 349 10.31 18.73 4.58
N HIS A 350 9.55 19.52 5.33
CA HIS A 350 8.41 20.23 4.74
C HIS A 350 8.90 21.24 3.70
N GLY A 351 8.31 21.18 2.51
CA GLY A 351 8.56 22.15 1.44
C GLY A 351 7.58 23.33 1.56
N ASP A 352 6.39 23.15 1.01
CA ASP A 352 5.33 24.17 1.01
C ASP A 352 3.98 23.49 1.26
N ASP A 353 3.04 24.21 1.88
CA ASP A 353 1.61 23.99 1.68
C ASP A 353 1.29 24.59 0.30
N PHE A 354 1.58 23.85 -0.76
CA PHE A 354 1.65 24.39 -2.12
C PHE A 354 0.32 24.99 -2.57
N MET A 355 -0.80 24.27 -2.32
CA MET A 355 -2.10 24.74 -2.73
C MET A 355 -3.18 24.35 -1.71
N PRO A 356 -3.36 25.18 -0.63
CA PRO A 356 -4.60 25.08 0.15
C PRO A 356 -5.80 25.35 -0.76
N THR A 357 -6.77 24.45 -0.79
CA THR A 357 -7.91 24.58 -1.70
C THR A 357 -9.05 25.41 -1.14
N ASN A 358 -9.13 25.51 0.20
CA ASN A 358 -10.19 26.22 0.92
C ASN A 358 -11.60 25.73 0.55
N ASP A 359 -11.70 24.46 0.15
CA ASP A 359 -12.93 23.77 -0.22
C ASP A 359 -13.05 22.49 0.62
N LEU A 360 -14.07 22.43 1.47
CA LEU A 360 -14.30 21.30 2.38
C LEU A 360 -14.71 20.02 1.66
N ALA A 361 -15.10 20.11 0.39
CA ALA A 361 -15.43 18.96 -0.43
C ALA A 361 -14.25 18.44 -1.26
N TRP A 362 -13.11 19.15 -1.26
CA TRP A 362 -11.93 18.71 -2.01
C TRP A 362 -11.33 17.46 -1.37
N VAL A 363 -11.18 16.39 -2.17
CA VAL A 363 -10.63 15.10 -1.73
C VAL A 363 -9.60 14.65 -2.76
N GLY A 364 -8.37 15.18 -2.63
CA GLY A 364 -7.28 14.86 -3.56
C GLY A 364 -6.69 13.47 -3.30
N PHE A 365 -6.63 12.64 -4.34
CA PHE A 365 -6.12 11.27 -4.25
C PHE A 365 -4.88 11.01 -5.08
N SER A 366 -4.71 11.70 -6.23
CA SER A 366 -3.65 11.40 -7.17
C SER A 366 -3.04 12.68 -7.72
N VAL A 367 -1.75 12.61 -8.03
CA VAL A 367 -0.97 13.69 -8.63
C VAL A 367 -0.19 13.11 -9.81
N GLU A 368 -0.18 13.80 -10.95
CA GLU A 368 0.59 13.43 -12.13
C GLU A 368 1.32 14.65 -12.70
N THR A 369 2.45 14.41 -13.38
CA THR A 369 3.13 15.45 -14.17
C THR A 369 2.81 15.20 -15.63
N GLY A 370 2.34 16.23 -16.32
CA GLY A 370 1.96 16.13 -17.71
C GLY A 370 3.10 16.37 -18.70
N PRO A 371 2.84 16.18 -20.00
CA PRO A 371 3.88 16.38 -21.02
C PRO A 371 4.43 17.80 -21.10
N GLU A 372 3.65 18.82 -20.70
CA GLU A 372 4.13 20.20 -20.67
C GLU A 372 4.88 20.54 -19.36
N GLY A 373 4.98 19.57 -18.43
CA GLY A 373 5.62 19.78 -17.14
C GLY A 373 4.70 20.36 -16.07
N GLY A 374 3.41 20.54 -16.37
CA GLY A 374 2.41 20.94 -15.37
C GLY A 374 2.09 19.81 -14.40
N VAL A 375 1.59 20.16 -13.22
CA VAL A 375 1.15 19.21 -12.21
C VAL A 375 -0.37 19.12 -12.26
N TYR A 376 -0.88 17.90 -12.37
CA TYR A 376 -2.31 17.60 -12.40
C TYR A 376 -2.71 16.94 -11.11
N VAL A 377 -3.87 17.34 -10.55
CA VAL A 377 -4.37 16.86 -9.26
C VAL A 377 -5.80 16.39 -9.41
N LEU A 378 -6.03 15.14 -9.07
CA LEU A 378 -7.37 14.55 -9.10
C LEU A 378 -8.07 14.81 -7.78
N ASP A 379 -9.33 15.25 -7.86
CA ASP A 379 -10.22 15.55 -6.74
C ASP A 379 -11.49 14.71 -6.89
N TRP A 380 -11.70 13.77 -5.98
CA TRP A 380 -12.93 12.95 -5.94
C TRP A 380 -14.15 13.83 -5.63
N HIS A 381 -13.97 14.87 -4.85
CA HIS A 381 -14.93 15.93 -4.54
C HIS A 381 -16.17 15.43 -3.77
N ASP A 382 -16.01 15.25 -2.46
CA ASP A 382 -17.11 14.90 -1.56
C ASP A 382 -16.85 15.45 -0.16
N THR A 383 -17.90 15.66 0.62
CA THR A 383 -17.78 16.22 1.97
C THR A 383 -17.48 15.18 3.05
N ASP A 384 -17.61 13.89 2.74
CA ASP A 384 -17.28 12.82 3.69
C ASP A 384 -16.04 12.06 3.22
N VAL A 385 -14.89 12.55 3.61
CA VAL A 385 -13.61 11.85 3.40
C VAL A 385 -13.68 10.50 4.14
N CYS A 386 -13.19 9.46 3.52
CA CYS A 386 -13.26 8.07 3.98
C CYS A 386 -14.63 7.40 3.77
N GLY A 387 -15.57 8.09 3.15
CA GLY A 387 -16.74 7.47 2.57
C GLY A 387 -17.72 6.78 3.51
N ASN A 388 -18.08 7.42 4.62
CA ASN A 388 -19.21 6.91 5.40
C ASN A 388 -20.55 7.19 4.70
N THR A 389 -20.59 8.30 3.94
CA THR A 389 -21.72 8.67 3.06
C THR A 389 -21.17 9.29 1.79
N ILE A 390 -21.86 9.12 0.68
CA ILE A 390 -21.55 9.84 -0.55
C ILE A 390 -22.58 10.97 -0.67
N ASN A 391 -22.10 12.20 -0.53
CA ASN A 391 -22.95 13.39 -0.51
C ASN A 391 -23.05 14.06 -1.87
N PHE A 392 -21.97 14.05 -2.65
CA PHE A 392 -21.86 14.69 -3.96
C PHE A 392 -21.64 13.66 -5.07
N ALA A 393 -22.53 12.66 -5.14
CA ALA A 393 -22.51 11.65 -6.20
C ALA A 393 -22.50 12.35 -7.58
N ASN A 394 -21.76 11.78 -8.51
CA ASN A 394 -21.58 12.26 -9.88
C ASN A 394 -20.76 13.54 -9.97
N SER A 395 -19.99 13.91 -8.94
CA SER A 395 -18.99 14.99 -9.04
C SER A 395 -17.57 14.41 -9.13
N GLY A 396 -16.63 15.26 -9.49
CA GLY A 396 -15.21 14.90 -9.59
C GLY A 396 -14.49 15.83 -10.53
N ARG A 397 -13.22 16.12 -10.22
CA ARG A 397 -12.47 17.15 -10.93
C ARG A 397 -11.01 16.77 -11.09
N ILE A 398 -10.39 17.33 -12.12
CA ILE A 398 -8.94 17.28 -12.30
C ILE A 398 -8.49 18.72 -12.54
N TYR A 399 -7.65 19.19 -11.63
CA TYR A 399 -7.05 20.53 -11.70
C TYR A 399 -5.68 20.44 -12.35
N ARG A 400 -5.30 21.49 -13.06
CA ARG A 400 -4.02 21.62 -13.73
C ARG A 400 -3.28 22.84 -13.17
N ILE A 401 -2.03 22.64 -12.74
CA ILE A 401 -1.19 23.68 -12.16
C ILE A 401 0.00 23.90 -13.09
N THR A 402 0.21 25.15 -13.54
CA THR A 402 1.30 25.54 -14.42
C THR A 402 1.92 26.86 -13.96
N PRO A 403 3.13 27.17 -14.41
CA PRO A 403 3.63 28.54 -14.26
C PRO A 403 2.70 29.53 -14.98
N THR A 404 2.56 30.73 -14.40
CA THR A 404 1.74 31.78 -14.98
C THR A 404 2.22 32.11 -16.40
N GLY A 405 1.31 32.10 -17.35
CA GLY A 405 1.60 32.38 -18.74
C GLY A 405 2.36 31.27 -19.46
N ALA A 406 2.29 30.04 -18.96
CA ALA A 406 2.88 28.88 -19.64
C ALA A 406 2.30 28.74 -21.04
N LYS A 407 3.17 28.53 -22.00
CA LYS A 407 2.73 28.40 -23.41
C LYS A 407 2.21 26.99 -23.67
N PRO A 408 1.17 26.87 -24.49
CA PRO A 408 0.75 25.55 -24.97
C PRO A 408 1.90 24.83 -25.68
N ILE A 409 1.93 23.52 -25.56
CA ILE A 409 2.87 22.67 -26.32
C ILE A 409 2.07 21.84 -27.34
N GLU A 410 2.70 21.51 -28.45
CA GLU A 410 2.11 20.54 -29.38
C GLU A 410 1.95 19.21 -28.63
N ARG A 411 0.77 18.64 -28.74
CA ARG A 411 0.47 17.37 -28.07
C ARG A 411 1.39 16.26 -28.60
N PRO A 412 2.12 15.55 -27.73
CA PRO A 412 3.03 14.52 -28.20
C PRO A 412 2.29 13.27 -28.71
N ASN A 413 2.95 12.56 -29.64
CA ASN A 413 2.51 11.26 -30.12
C ASN A 413 3.74 10.34 -30.18
N LEU A 414 4.14 9.82 -29.02
CA LEU A 414 5.37 9.04 -28.93
C LEU A 414 5.27 7.69 -29.64
N ARG A 415 4.05 7.11 -29.73
CA ARG A 415 3.91 5.81 -30.40
C ARG A 415 4.20 5.90 -31.92
N ALA A 416 4.10 7.09 -32.51
CA ALA A 416 4.45 7.33 -33.93
C ALA A 416 5.96 7.53 -34.14
N MET A 417 6.74 7.70 -33.08
CA MET A 417 8.18 7.95 -33.17
C MET A 417 8.97 6.69 -33.51
N SER A 418 10.08 6.87 -34.23
CA SER A 418 11.04 5.79 -34.51
C SER A 418 11.77 5.38 -33.24
N ASP A 419 12.35 4.19 -33.22
CA ASP A 419 13.17 3.71 -32.11
C ASP A 419 14.30 4.68 -31.74
N ALA A 420 14.95 5.26 -32.76
CA ALA A 420 16.02 6.26 -32.58
C ALA A 420 15.52 7.52 -31.86
N GLN A 421 14.32 7.99 -32.23
CA GLN A 421 13.70 9.14 -31.57
C GLN A 421 13.35 8.84 -30.10
N LEU A 422 12.80 7.65 -29.84
CA LEU A 422 12.48 7.23 -28.46
C LEU A 422 13.74 7.12 -27.59
N VAL A 423 14.86 6.64 -28.16
CA VAL A 423 16.14 6.61 -27.43
C VAL A 423 16.58 8.05 -27.11
N GLY A 424 16.43 8.98 -28.06
CA GLY A 424 16.77 10.39 -27.85
C GLY A 424 16.03 11.00 -26.65
N LEU A 425 14.79 10.57 -26.43
CA LEU A 425 14.00 11.05 -25.30
C LEU A 425 14.52 10.62 -23.93
N GLN A 426 15.47 9.66 -23.85
CA GLN A 426 16.06 9.29 -22.55
C GLN A 426 16.91 10.43 -21.96
N SER A 427 17.24 11.45 -22.73
CA SER A 427 17.93 12.66 -22.26
C SER A 427 16.98 13.85 -22.01
N HIS A 428 15.67 13.67 -22.15
CA HIS A 428 14.69 14.76 -22.04
C HIS A 428 14.63 15.31 -20.61
N THR A 429 14.42 16.61 -20.46
CA THR A 429 14.35 17.29 -19.16
C THR A 429 13.09 16.95 -18.38
N ASN A 430 11.98 16.69 -19.06
CA ASN A 430 10.72 16.25 -18.44
C ASN A 430 10.66 14.72 -18.49
N ASP A 431 10.66 14.10 -17.32
CA ASP A 431 10.70 12.64 -17.15
C ASP A 431 9.45 11.94 -17.71
N TRP A 432 8.35 12.67 -17.94
CA TRP A 432 7.18 12.10 -18.61
C TRP A 432 7.59 11.48 -19.95
N TYR A 433 8.37 12.25 -20.76
CA TYR A 433 8.86 11.76 -22.06
C TYR A 433 9.79 10.56 -21.91
N VAL A 434 10.66 10.60 -20.90
CA VAL A 434 11.62 9.52 -20.63
C VAL A 434 10.88 8.21 -20.31
N ARG A 435 9.91 8.29 -19.38
CA ARG A 435 9.14 7.11 -18.93
C ARG A 435 8.29 6.54 -20.06
N GLN A 436 7.56 7.39 -20.79
CA GLN A 436 6.72 6.93 -21.89
C GLN A 436 7.56 6.31 -23.01
N ALA A 437 8.69 6.92 -23.35
CA ALA A 437 9.59 6.37 -24.38
C ALA A 437 10.17 5.02 -23.95
N ARG A 438 10.60 4.90 -22.67
CA ARG A 438 11.14 3.64 -22.15
C ARG A 438 10.08 2.54 -22.17
N LEU A 439 8.83 2.87 -21.80
CA LEU A 439 7.71 1.92 -21.83
C LEU A 439 7.46 1.44 -23.28
N LEU A 440 7.49 2.35 -24.25
CA LEU A 440 7.33 1.99 -25.67
C LEU A 440 8.48 1.10 -26.16
N LEU A 441 9.73 1.42 -25.82
CA LEU A 441 10.88 0.59 -26.16
C LEU A 441 10.72 -0.81 -25.59
N HIS A 442 10.29 -0.92 -24.31
CA HIS A 442 10.02 -2.21 -23.64
C HIS A 442 8.90 -2.99 -24.36
N SER A 443 7.82 -2.30 -24.68
CA SER A 443 6.67 -2.89 -25.38
C SER A 443 7.08 -3.40 -26.78
N ARG A 444 7.88 -2.62 -27.51
CA ARG A 444 8.39 -3.02 -28.84
C ARG A 444 9.33 -4.22 -28.74
N THR A 445 10.16 -4.27 -27.71
CA THR A 445 11.02 -5.43 -27.42
C THR A 445 10.15 -6.69 -27.21
N ALA A 446 9.15 -6.59 -26.37
CA ALA A 446 8.23 -7.70 -26.06
C ALA A 446 7.49 -8.19 -27.30
N ALA A 447 7.16 -7.27 -28.22
CA ALA A 447 6.46 -7.57 -29.47
C ALA A 447 7.40 -8.04 -30.62
N GLY A 448 8.72 -8.04 -30.38
CA GLY A 448 9.71 -8.37 -31.42
C GLY A 448 9.79 -7.36 -32.56
N LYS A 449 9.41 -6.10 -32.27
CA LYS A 449 9.34 -5.01 -33.24
C LYS A 449 10.47 -3.98 -33.12
N LEU A 450 11.35 -4.14 -32.12
CA LEU A 450 12.44 -3.20 -31.86
C LEU A 450 13.62 -3.43 -32.80
N ASP A 451 14.22 -2.35 -33.32
CA ASP A 451 15.56 -2.42 -33.92
C ASP A 451 16.60 -2.48 -32.79
N SER A 452 16.78 -3.68 -32.22
CA SER A 452 17.62 -3.88 -31.04
C SER A 452 19.06 -3.41 -31.25
N LYS A 453 19.64 -3.64 -32.46
CA LYS A 453 21.02 -3.24 -32.77
C LYS A 453 21.16 -1.71 -32.68
N LEU A 454 20.30 -0.99 -33.38
CA LEU A 454 20.30 0.47 -33.38
C LEU A 454 20.07 1.04 -31.96
N VAL A 455 19.07 0.50 -31.26
CA VAL A 455 18.70 0.97 -29.92
C VAL A 455 19.85 0.77 -28.94
N HIS A 456 20.42 -0.44 -28.89
CA HIS A 456 21.52 -0.74 -27.95
C HIS A 456 22.77 0.09 -28.26
N GLU A 457 23.09 0.28 -29.54
CA GLU A 457 24.22 1.12 -29.95
C GLU A 457 24.04 2.56 -29.44
N LYS A 458 22.89 3.16 -29.71
CA LYS A 458 22.60 4.54 -29.29
C LYS A 458 22.52 4.70 -27.76
N LEU A 459 21.91 3.74 -27.05
CA LEU A 459 21.85 3.77 -25.58
C LEU A 459 23.26 3.64 -24.98
N ASN A 460 24.13 2.80 -25.56
CA ASN A 460 25.51 2.67 -25.11
C ASN A 460 26.31 3.96 -25.40
N GLN A 461 26.08 4.66 -26.49
CA GLN A 461 26.62 5.99 -26.71
C GLN A 461 26.18 7.00 -25.62
N UNK A 462 24.97 6.95 -25.22
CA UNK A 462 24.48 7.71 -24.22
C UNK A 462 25.08 7.46 -22.94
N PHE A 463 25.15 6.26 -22.62
CA PHE A 463 25.75 5.80 -21.36
C PHE A 463 27.21 6.19 -21.22
N UNK A 464 27.81 6.12 -22.22
CA UNK A 464 29.17 6.29 -22.20
C UNK A 464 29.66 7.66 -22.44
N ALA A 465 28.79 8.65 -22.79
CA ALA A 465 29.23 10.00 -23.15
C ALA A 465 29.72 10.78 -21.94
N THR A 466 30.74 11.58 -22.13
CA THR A 466 31.36 12.30 -21.01
C THR A 466 30.51 13.46 -20.47
N ASP A 467 29.64 14.01 -21.31
CA ASP A 467 28.75 15.11 -20.97
C ASP A 467 27.38 14.63 -20.45
N THR A 468 27.16 13.32 -20.35
CA THR A 468 25.92 12.74 -19.82
C THR A 468 25.89 12.89 -18.28
N THR A 469 24.81 13.43 -17.75
CA THR A 469 24.62 13.55 -16.30
C THR A 469 24.36 12.16 -15.67
N GLY A 470 24.51 12.05 -14.36
CA GLY A 470 24.21 10.80 -13.63
C GLY A 470 22.79 10.30 -13.92
N PRO A 471 21.74 11.13 -13.76
CA PRO A 471 20.38 10.69 -14.11
C PRO A 471 20.22 10.22 -15.56
N GLN A 472 20.79 10.91 -16.52
CA GLN A 472 20.71 10.50 -17.94
C GLN A 472 21.42 9.16 -18.16
N ARG A 473 22.56 8.93 -17.48
CA ARG A 473 23.29 7.66 -17.55
C ARG A 473 22.42 6.52 -17.00
N LEU A 474 21.73 6.76 -15.90
CA LEU A 474 20.80 5.76 -15.33
C LEU A 474 19.62 5.47 -16.26
N ARG A 475 19.07 6.51 -16.91
CA ARG A 475 17.98 6.32 -17.90
C ARG A 475 18.44 5.45 -19.06
N ALA A 476 19.67 5.66 -19.56
CA ALA A 476 20.25 4.80 -20.60
C ALA A 476 20.40 3.35 -20.08
N LEU A 477 20.89 3.18 -18.85
CA LEU A 477 21.05 1.86 -18.23
C LEU A 477 19.69 1.15 -18.09
N TRP A 478 18.68 1.85 -17.63
CA TRP A 478 17.31 1.29 -17.47
C TRP A 478 16.70 0.94 -18.83
N ALA A 479 16.90 1.78 -19.84
CA ALA A 479 16.40 1.51 -21.19
C ALA A 479 17.13 0.30 -21.80
N LEU A 480 18.45 0.17 -21.60
CA LEU A 480 19.19 -1.04 -21.99
C LEU A 480 18.63 -2.29 -21.30
N HIS A 481 18.27 -2.17 -20.02
CA HIS A 481 17.72 -3.29 -19.26
C HIS A 481 16.39 -3.77 -19.87
N VAL A 482 15.44 -2.86 -20.08
CA VAL A 482 14.09 -3.24 -20.55
C VAL A 482 14.07 -3.65 -22.03
N THR A 483 15.15 -3.38 -22.76
CA THR A 483 15.28 -3.78 -24.19
C THR A 483 16.21 -4.98 -24.38
N ASP A 484 16.53 -5.71 -23.29
CA ASP A 484 17.40 -6.88 -23.29
C ASP A 484 18.84 -6.58 -23.76
N GLY A 485 19.30 -5.33 -23.60
CA GLY A 485 20.64 -4.87 -24.00
C GLY A 485 21.74 -5.04 -22.95
N LEU A 486 21.41 -5.63 -21.82
CA LEU A 486 22.40 -5.83 -20.75
C LEU A 486 22.65 -7.33 -20.48
N UNK A 487 23.63 -7.68 -20.97
CA UNK A 487 24.09 -9.02 -20.72
C UNK A 487 24.81 -9.07 -19.41
N THR A 488 24.82 -10.25 -18.82
CA THR A 488 25.51 -10.47 -17.53
C THR A 488 26.97 -10.01 -17.49
N UNK A 489 27.50 -10.11 -18.40
CA UNK A 489 28.83 -9.71 -18.53
C UNK A 489 29.02 -8.26 -18.39
N ARG A 490 28.14 -7.58 -19.01
CA ARG A 490 28.17 -6.12 -18.93
C ARG A 490 27.85 -5.64 -17.52
N LEU A 491 26.78 -6.17 -16.94
CA LEU A 491 26.37 -5.82 -15.56
C LEU A 491 27.52 -6.07 -14.57
N GLN A 492 28.21 -7.21 -14.72
CA GLN A 492 29.35 -7.56 -13.86
C GLN A 492 30.48 -6.53 -13.98
N ALA A 493 30.80 -6.10 -15.20
CA ALA A 493 31.83 -5.08 -15.42
C ALA A 493 31.44 -3.74 -14.77
N LEU A 494 30.17 -3.37 -14.86
CA LEU A 494 29.64 -2.12 -14.31
C LEU A 494 29.57 -2.10 -12.77
N LEU A 495 29.79 -3.23 -12.09
CA LEU A 495 29.96 -3.24 -10.63
C LEU A 495 31.22 -2.47 -10.18
N ASN A 496 32.09 -2.11 -11.13
CA ASN A 496 33.29 -1.27 -10.87
C ASN A 496 33.10 0.18 -11.32
N HIS A 497 31.90 0.57 -11.73
CA HIS A 497 31.62 1.91 -12.23
C HIS A 497 31.79 2.96 -11.12
N ASP A 498 32.26 4.16 -11.45
CA ASP A 498 32.49 5.25 -10.48
C ASP A 498 31.18 5.71 -9.81
N ASP A 499 30.06 5.74 -10.55
CA ASP A 499 28.77 6.19 -10.06
C ASP A 499 28.14 5.10 -9.17
N GLU A 500 27.86 5.44 -7.91
CA GLU A 500 27.28 4.52 -6.92
C GLU A 500 25.89 3.99 -7.33
N TYR A 501 25.10 4.79 -8.02
CA TYR A 501 23.77 4.37 -8.46
C TYR A 501 23.86 3.38 -9.63
N VAL A 502 24.85 3.54 -10.52
CA VAL A 502 25.11 2.54 -11.57
C VAL A 502 25.47 1.19 -10.92
N ARG A 503 26.40 1.19 -9.95
CA ARG A 503 26.77 -0.03 -9.24
C ARG A 503 25.54 -0.67 -8.56
N SER A 504 24.73 0.16 -7.90
CA SER A 504 23.53 -0.28 -7.16
C SER A 504 22.50 -0.93 -8.09
N TRP A 505 22.20 -0.29 -9.22
CA TRP A 505 21.23 -0.84 -10.18
C TRP A 505 21.75 -2.12 -10.84
N CYS A 506 23.07 -2.25 -11.03
CA CYS A 506 23.66 -3.50 -11.54
C CYS A 506 23.48 -4.65 -10.55
N ILE A 507 23.63 -4.40 -9.23
CA ILE A 507 23.32 -5.38 -8.19
C ILE A 507 21.84 -5.79 -8.30
N GLN A 508 20.94 -4.81 -8.41
CA GLN A 508 19.49 -5.05 -8.55
C GLN A 508 19.22 -5.99 -9.74
N PHE A 509 19.72 -5.64 -10.92
CA PHE A 509 19.44 -6.37 -12.16
C PHE A 509 20.02 -7.79 -12.14
N LEU A 510 21.22 -7.96 -11.57
CA LEU A 510 21.83 -9.29 -11.46
C LEU A 510 21.01 -10.24 -10.59
N CYS A 511 20.29 -9.69 -9.59
CA CYS A 511 19.49 -10.49 -8.65
C CYS A 511 18.02 -10.59 -9.03
N ASP A 512 17.50 -9.76 -9.95
CA ASP A 512 16.07 -9.75 -10.32
C ASP A 512 15.61 -11.02 -11.07
N ARG A 513 16.55 -11.89 -11.43
CA ARG A 513 16.25 -13.17 -12.07
C ARG A 513 15.59 -14.17 -11.12
N SER A 514 15.69 -13.94 -9.81
CA SER A 514 15.05 -14.79 -8.80
C SER A 514 13.90 -14.08 -8.11
N SER A 515 12.92 -14.84 -7.65
CA SER A 515 11.83 -14.30 -6.84
C SER A 515 12.33 -13.93 -5.46
N ILE A 516 11.78 -12.87 -4.88
CA ILE A 516 12.01 -12.54 -3.47
C ILE A 516 11.30 -13.61 -2.63
N HIS A 517 12.05 -14.25 -1.76
CA HIS A 517 11.47 -15.20 -0.83
C HIS A 517 10.86 -14.42 0.34
N SER A 518 9.62 -14.72 0.68
CA SER A 518 8.99 -14.19 1.87
C SER A 518 9.73 -14.72 3.10
N PHE A 519 9.54 -14.08 4.22
CA PHE A 519 10.13 -14.53 5.49
C PHE A 519 9.70 -15.96 5.86
N GLN A 520 8.55 -16.40 5.35
CA GLN A 520 8.04 -17.74 5.63
C GLN A 520 8.56 -18.80 4.66
N THR A 521 8.96 -18.38 3.47
CA THR A 521 9.53 -19.27 2.47
C THR A 521 11.03 -18.98 2.32
N ALA A 522 11.70 -18.74 3.44
CA ALA A 522 13.12 -18.49 3.46
C ALA A 522 13.84 -19.39 2.47
N ALA A 523 14.79 -18.84 1.74
CA ALA A 523 15.41 -19.44 0.58
C ALA A 523 15.68 -20.95 0.76
N THR A 524 14.73 -21.76 0.36
CA THR A 524 14.85 -23.22 0.40
C THR A 524 15.56 -23.74 -0.85
N THR A 525 15.66 -22.88 -1.88
CA THR A 525 16.38 -23.27 -3.09
C THR A 525 17.89 -23.16 -2.86
N ASN A 526 18.60 -24.18 -3.25
CA ASN A 526 20.07 -24.17 -3.26
C ASN A 526 20.62 -23.77 -4.64
N LYS A 527 19.75 -23.39 -5.56
CA LYS A 527 20.21 -22.96 -6.90
C LYS A 527 20.83 -21.58 -6.80
N PRO A 528 22.07 -21.40 -7.28
CA PRO A 528 22.67 -20.08 -7.32
C PRO A 528 21.89 -19.13 -8.19
N VAL A 529 21.70 -17.90 -7.71
CA VAL A 529 21.04 -16.82 -8.45
C VAL A 529 22.09 -16.08 -9.29
N ILE A 530 23.29 -15.97 -8.74
CA ILE A 530 24.44 -15.32 -9.36
C ILE A 530 25.59 -16.33 -9.42
N ASN A 531 26.49 -16.16 -10.39
CA ASN A 531 27.65 -17.04 -10.50
C ASN A 531 28.68 -16.72 -9.39
N ARG A 532 29.69 -17.60 -9.20
CA ARG A 532 30.69 -17.47 -8.12
C ARG A 532 31.56 -16.23 -8.25
N GLU A 533 31.83 -15.77 -9.45
CA GLU A 533 32.63 -14.56 -9.70
C GLU A 533 31.83 -13.31 -9.23
N ILE A 534 30.56 -13.20 -9.61
CA ILE A 534 29.69 -12.10 -9.16
C ILE A 534 29.54 -12.16 -7.63
N HIS A 535 29.33 -13.35 -7.05
CA HIS A 535 29.28 -13.53 -5.60
C HIS A 535 30.53 -13.01 -4.92
N GLY A 536 31.69 -13.39 -5.43
CA GLY A 536 33.00 -12.90 -4.92
C GLY A 536 33.10 -11.38 -4.99
N LYS A 537 32.60 -10.79 -6.09
CA LYS A 537 32.56 -9.32 -6.25
C LYS A 537 31.65 -8.69 -5.23
N PHE A 538 30.46 -9.26 -4.97
CA PHE A 538 29.55 -8.76 -3.93
C PHE A 538 30.21 -8.81 -2.53
N VAL A 539 30.94 -9.87 -2.22
CA VAL A 539 31.70 -10.00 -0.96
C VAL A 539 32.75 -8.87 -0.85
N GLU A 540 33.49 -8.62 -1.92
CA GLU A 540 34.48 -7.54 -1.98
C GLU A 540 33.78 -6.18 -1.76
N MET A 541 32.71 -5.88 -2.52
CA MET A 541 31.96 -4.62 -2.42
C MET A 541 31.39 -4.43 -1.01
N ALA A 542 30.86 -5.50 -0.41
CA ALA A 542 30.31 -5.43 0.95
C ALA A 542 31.35 -4.95 1.97
N ARG A 543 32.61 -5.30 1.80
CA ARG A 543 33.71 -4.89 2.69
C ARG A 543 34.29 -3.52 2.36
N GLN A 544 34.41 -3.20 1.07
CA GLN A 544 35.22 -2.08 0.59
C GLN A 544 34.48 -0.90 0.05
N ASP A 545 33.21 -1.07 -0.42
CA ASP A 545 32.50 0.02 -1.05
C ASP A 545 32.10 1.07 0.00
N THR A 546 32.52 2.30 -0.25
CA THR A 546 32.29 3.43 0.67
C THR A 546 30.84 3.94 0.63
N SER A 547 30.06 3.58 -0.41
CA SER A 547 28.72 4.08 -0.60
C SER A 547 27.70 3.33 0.28
N PRO A 548 26.96 4.02 1.14
CA PRO A 548 25.85 3.38 1.89
C PRO A 548 24.71 2.94 0.95
N ILE A 549 24.55 3.58 -0.21
CA ILE A 549 23.55 3.17 -1.22
C ILE A 549 23.91 1.79 -1.78
N VAL A 550 25.19 1.57 -2.14
CA VAL A 550 25.66 0.26 -2.64
C VAL A 550 25.44 -0.80 -1.56
N ARG A 551 25.80 -0.51 -0.31
CA ARG A 551 25.58 -1.45 0.79
C ARG A 551 24.09 -1.76 0.99
N LEU A 552 23.21 -0.77 0.76
CA LEU A 552 21.75 -0.97 0.83
C LEU A 552 21.27 -1.95 -0.25
N TYR A 553 21.75 -1.79 -1.49
CA TYR A 553 21.38 -2.69 -2.58
C TYR A 553 21.93 -4.11 -2.36
N LEU A 554 23.15 -4.23 -1.79
CA LEU A 554 23.69 -5.54 -1.40
C LEU A 554 22.82 -6.18 -0.31
N ALA A 555 22.44 -5.42 0.73
CA ALA A 555 21.58 -5.91 1.81
C ALA A 555 20.22 -6.36 1.27
N SER A 556 19.64 -5.57 0.37
CA SER A 556 18.37 -5.91 -0.32
C SER A 556 18.52 -7.20 -1.14
N ALA A 557 19.63 -7.34 -1.87
CA ALA A 557 19.91 -8.52 -2.69
C ALA A 557 19.95 -9.81 -1.88
N LEU A 558 20.40 -9.75 -0.62
CA LEU A 558 20.49 -10.94 0.25
C LEU A 558 19.15 -11.66 0.37
N GLY A 559 18.03 -10.94 0.35
CA GLY A 559 16.69 -11.55 0.40
C GLY A 559 16.41 -12.46 -0.79
N ARG A 560 17.15 -12.33 -1.88
CA ARG A 560 17.00 -13.10 -3.12
C ARG A 560 18.07 -14.18 -3.28
N LEU A 561 19.05 -14.24 -2.36
CA LEU A 561 20.15 -15.21 -2.42
C LEU A 561 19.90 -16.37 -1.47
N PRO A 562 20.38 -17.60 -1.84
CA PRO A 562 20.36 -18.73 -0.92
C PRO A 562 21.12 -18.42 0.38
N PHE A 563 20.71 -19.03 1.48
CA PHE A 563 21.34 -18.79 2.80
C PHE A 563 22.86 -18.95 2.79
N ALA A 564 23.37 -19.97 2.09
CA ALA A 564 24.80 -20.23 2.01
C ALA A 564 25.59 -19.06 1.40
N ASP A 565 24.95 -18.32 0.48
CA ASP A 565 25.58 -17.21 -0.23
C ASP A 565 25.48 -15.88 0.53
N ARG A 566 24.70 -15.81 1.63
CA ARG A 566 24.50 -14.57 2.40
C ARG A 566 25.65 -14.26 3.37
N TRP A 567 26.26 -15.28 3.96
CA TRP A 567 27.16 -15.14 5.12
C TRP A 567 28.35 -14.21 4.84
N ALA A 568 29.12 -14.48 3.78
CA ALA A 568 30.33 -13.71 3.47
C ALA A 568 29.98 -12.24 3.12
N ILE A 569 28.86 -12.01 2.46
CA ILE A 569 28.38 -10.66 2.15
C ILE A 569 27.99 -9.94 3.46
N LEU A 570 27.22 -10.61 4.33
CA LEU A 570 26.84 -10.05 5.63
C LEU A 570 28.04 -9.69 6.49
N GLU A 571 29.07 -10.56 6.53
CA GLU A 571 30.34 -10.27 7.26
C GLU A 571 30.95 -8.95 6.81
N GLY A 572 30.95 -8.69 5.50
CA GLY A 572 31.42 -7.42 4.96
C GLY A 572 30.54 -6.25 5.39
N LEU A 573 29.22 -6.39 5.22
CA LEU A 573 28.26 -5.33 5.51
C LEU A 573 28.27 -4.92 7.00
N VAL A 574 28.27 -5.88 7.92
CA VAL A 574 28.20 -5.57 9.36
C VAL A 574 29.52 -5.00 9.92
N SER A 575 30.57 -4.93 9.12
CA SER A 575 31.86 -4.36 9.54
C SER A 575 31.87 -2.81 9.50
N HIS A 576 30.83 -2.18 8.94
CA HIS A 576 30.78 -0.72 8.76
C HIS A 576 30.11 -0.05 9.98
N ALA A 577 30.93 0.43 10.92
CA ALA A 577 30.46 1.10 12.14
C ALA A 577 29.64 2.37 11.85
N GLN A 578 29.91 3.04 10.76
CA GLN A 578 29.18 4.25 10.34
C GLN A 578 27.72 4.01 9.99
N ASP A 579 27.33 2.75 9.79
CA ASP A 579 25.96 2.38 9.44
C ASP A 579 25.02 2.23 10.64
N VAL A 580 25.55 2.31 11.87
CA VAL A 580 24.81 2.04 13.12
C VAL A 580 23.51 2.87 13.24
N GLU A 581 23.58 4.13 12.84
CA GLU A 581 22.42 5.05 12.95
C GLU A 581 21.68 5.25 11.62
N ASP A 582 22.05 4.49 10.57
CA ASP A 582 21.37 4.58 9.29
C ASP A 582 19.91 4.09 9.41
N ASN A 583 18.99 4.76 8.73
CA ASN A 583 17.56 4.40 8.84
C ASN A 583 17.24 3.02 8.27
N ASN A 584 18.00 2.57 7.27
CA ASN A 584 17.70 1.32 6.57
C ASN A 584 18.67 0.20 6.95
N LEU A 585 19.99 0.47 6.97
CA LEU A 585 21.02 -0.57 6.89
C LEU A 585 20.97 -1.58 8.05
N PRO A 586 20.94 -1.15 9.35
CA PRO A 586 20.89 -2.16 10.43
C PRO A 586 19.67 -3.06 10.34
N ARG A 587 18.53 -2.51 9.93
CA ARG A 587 17.29 -3.24 9.78
C ARG A 587 17.33 -4.22 8.61
N MET A 588 17.85 -3.78 7.47
CA MET A 588 18.01 -4.63 6.29
C MET A 588 19.00 -5.77 6.55
N TYR A 589 20.07 -5.52 7.30
CA TYR A 589 21.00 -6.58 7.73
C TYR A 589 20.27 -7.62 8.59
N TRP A 590 19.40 -7.15 9.51
CA TRP A 590 18.60 -8.05 10.34
C TRP A 590 17.61 -8.87 9.50
N PHE A 591 16.92 -8.24 8.56
CA PHE A 591 15.94 -8.95 7.72
C PHE A 591 16.59 -10.06 6.89
N ALA A 592 17.85 -9.87 6.49
CA ALA A 592 18.62 -10.88 5.75
C ALA A 592 19.14 -12.00 6.67
N LEU A 593 19.53 -11.66 7.89
CA LEU A 593 20.12 -12.59 8.86
C LEU A 593 19.07 -13.42 9.59
N GLU A 594 17.93 -12.82 9.95
CA GLU A 594 16.94 -13.42 10.83
C GLU A 594 16.51 -14.84 10.42
N PRO A 595 16.19 -15.11 9.13
CA PRO A 595 15.73 -16.46 8.76
C PRO A 595 16.79 -17.55 8.96
N MET A 596 18.05 -17.18 9.11
CA MET A 596 19.16 -18.12 9.27
C MET A 596 19.51 -18.42 10.73
N VAL A 597 19.01 -17.58 11.68
CA VAL A 597 19.46 -17.65 13.08
C VAL A 597 19.09 -18.99 13.72
N SER A 598 17.87 -19.46 13.56
CA SER A 598 17.40 -20.70 14.20
C SER A 598 18.14 -21.94 13.67
N LYS A 599 18.61 -21.91 12.43
CA LYS A 599 19.30 -23.03 11.78
C LYS A 599 20.82 -22.99 11.95
N HIS A 600 21.39 -21.82 12.17
CA HIS A 600 22.82 -21.57 12.24
C HIS A 600 23.15 -20.63 13.39
N THR A 601 22.70 -20.95 14.59
CA THR A 601 22.75 -20.10 15.78
C THR A 601 24.15 -19.62 16.10
N ASP A 602 25.12 -20.54 16.15
CA ASP A 602 26.52 -20.21 16.50
C ASP A 602 27.14 -19.27 15.48
N LYS A 603 26.86 -19.51 14.20
CA LYS A 603 27.39 -18.69 13.10
C LYS A 603 26.77 -17.28 13.13
N ALA A 604 25.45 -17.19 13.40
CA ALA A 604 24.75 -15.90 13.51
C ALA A 604 25.29 -15.10 14.70
N LEU A 605 25.52 -15.77 15.83
CA LEU A 605 26.07 -15.13 17.03
C LEU A 605 27.49 -14.62 16.76
N ALA A 606 28.35 -15.46 16.15
CA ALA A 606 29.73 -15.08 15.80
C ALA A 606 29.74 -13.85 14.87
N LEU A 607 28.86 -13.82 13.87
CA LEU A 607 28.73 -12.69 12.94
C LEU A 607 28.29 -11.42 13.69
N ALA A 608 27.30 -11.52 14.56
CA ALA A 608 26.79 -10.37 15.31
C ALA A 608 27.83 -9.82 16.30
N VAL A 609 28.59 -10.71 16.95
CA VAL A 609 29.63 -10.32 17.93
C VAL A 609 30.84 -9.68 17.23
N SER A 610 31.29 -10.22 16.09
CA SER A 610 32.40 -9.67 15.35
C SER A 610 32.06 -8.40 14.57
N GLY A 611 30.78 -8.20 14.29
CA GLY A 611 30.27 -7.02 13.55
C GLY A 611 30.28 -5.75 14.38
N LYS A 612 30.07 -4.63 13.72
CA LYS A 612 30.08 -3.28 14.33
C LYS A 612 28.66 -2.71 14.52
N ILE A 613 27.60 -3.55 14.43
CA ILE A 613 26.21 -3.12 14.52
C ILE A 613 25.59 -3.71 15.82
N PRO A 614 25.60 -2.98 16.94
CA PRO A 614 25.18 -3.53 18.25
C PRO A 614 23.76 -4.09 18.27
N LYS A 615 22.84 -3.52 17.51
CA LYS A 615 21.45 -4.00 17.42
C LYS A 615 21.37 -5.47 16.99
N LEU A 616 22.31 -5.93 16.14
CA LEU A 616 22.29 -7.32 15.67
C LEU A 616 22.60 -8.30 16.81
N GLN A 617 23.48 -7.92 17.75
CA GLN A 617 23.77 -8.76 18.93
C GLN A 617 22.50 -8.94 19.76
N GLU A 618 21.81 -7.85 20.03
CA GLU A 618 20.53 -7.87 20.77
C GLU A 618 19.50 -8.74 20.06
N PHE A 619 19.35 -8.54 18.74
CA PHE A 619 18.32 -9.23 17.94
C PHE A 619 18.63 -10.73 17.82
N VAL A 620 19.89 -11.12 17.63
CA VAL A 620 20.29 -12.53 17.57
C VAL A 620 20.01 -13.19 18.94
N ALA A 621 20.43 -12.56 20.04
CA ALA A 621 20.16 -13.08 21.39
C ALA A 621 18.66 -13.25 21.64
N ARG A 622 17.85 -12.26 21.28
CA ARG A 622 16.40 -12.30 21.40
C ARG A 622 15.79 -13.42 20.54
N ARG A 623 16.30 -13.60 19.32
CA ARG A 623 15.82 -14.65 18.40
C ARG A 623 16.14 -16.05 18.92
N MET A 624 17.32 -16.25 19.52
CA MET A 624 17.72 -17.51 20.12
C MET A 624 16.77 -17.94 21.24
N LEU A 625 16.27 -16.96 22.00
CA LEU A 625 15.37 -17.22 23.13
C LEU A 625 13.91 -17.43 22.69
N SER A 626 13.56 -17.08 21.47
CA SER A 626 12.16 -17.08 20.99
C SER A 626 11.66 -18.45 20.53
N GLY A 627 12.54 -19.41 20.31
CA GLY A 627 12.17 -20.71 19.74
C GLY A 627 11.72 -20.60 18.27
N GLU A 628 11.26 -21.69 17.71
CA GLU A 628 10.69 -21.71 16.37
C GLU A 628 9.20 -21.31 16.43
N THR A 629 8.90 -20.12 15.96
CA THR A 629 7.51 -19.69 15.80
C THR A 629 7.14 -19.83 14.33
N VAL A 630 6.38 -20.89 14.02
CA VAL A 630 5.78 -21.03 12.71
C VAL A 630 4.54 -20.12 12.67
N VAL A 631 4.61 -19.06 11.90
CA VAL A 631 3.41 -18.27 11.64
C VAL A 631 2.59 -19.02 10.60
N ASP A 632 1.53 -19.65 11.04
CA ASP A 632 0.62 -20.34 10.15
C ASP A 632 -0.24 -19.30 9.42
N LEU A 633 0.10 -19.05 8.18
CA LEU A 633 -0.68 -18.17 7.31
C LEU A 633 -1.77 -18.94 6.55
N SER A 634 -1.85 -20.27 6.72
CA SER A 634 -2.84 -21.08 5.99
C SER A 634 -4.26 -20.87 6.49
N SER A 635 -4.40 -20.36 7.72
CA SER A 635 -5.71 -19.96 8.25
C SER A 635 -5.55 -18.65 9.04
N PRO A 636 -6.46 -17.70 8.89
CA PRO A 636 -6.52 -16.64 9.90
C PRO A 636 -6.68 -17.35 11.25
N LYS A 637 -5.75 -17.13 12.18
CA LYS A 637 -5.91 -17.64 13.54
C LYS A 637 -7.32 -17.26 13.99
N LYS A 638 -8.12 -18.25 14.29
CA LYS A 638 -9.44 -17.99 14.90
C LYS A 638 -9.19 -17.00 16.03
N PRO A 639 -9.73 -15.80 15.98
CA PRO A 639 -9.52 -14.87 17.07
C PRO A 639 -9.99 -15.56 18.33
N LYS A 640 -9.09 -15.73 19.29
CA LYS A 640 -9.48 -16.24 20.62
C LYS A 640 -10.44 -15.20 21.18
N PRO A 641 -11.62 -15.62 21.64
CA PRO A 641 -12.55 -14.66 22.21
C PRO A 641 -11.85 -13.90 23.31
N LYS A 642 -11.90 -12.59 23.25
CA LYS A 642 -11.32 -11.76 24.29
C LYS A 642 -12.10 -12.01 25.60
N PRO A 643 -11.44 -12.07 26.76
CA PRO A 643 -12.16 -12.29 28.01
C PRO A 643 -13.31 -11.31 28.24
N GLU A 644 -13.13 -10.04 27.87
CA GLU A 644 -14.17 -9.02 27.98
C GLU A 644 -15.40 -9.33 27.10
N TRP A 645 -15.22 -9.99 25.97
CA TRP A 645 -16.34 -10.40 25.11
C TRP A 645 -17.21 -11.44 25.81
N GLN A 646 -16.58 -12.40 26.51
CA GLN A 646 -17.32 -13.41 27.28
C GLN A 646 -18.12 -12.75 28.38
N THR A 647 -17.51 -11.83 29.12
CA THR A 647 -18.17 -11.08 30.20
C THR A 647 -19.37 -10.29 29.68
N THR A 648 -19.18 -9.63 28.52
CA THR A 648 -20.25 -8.81 27.91
C THR A 648 -21.44 -9.68 27.49
N ILE A 649 -21.18 -10.82 26.84
CA ILE A 649 -22.27 -11.69 26.35
C ILE A 649 -23.07 -12.31 27.52
N GLN A 650 -22.45 -12.56 28.67
CA GLN A 650 -23.13 -13.10 29.85
C GLN A 650 -24.27 -12.20 30.33
N LYS A 651 -24.22 -10.91 30.03
CA LYS A 651 -25.29 -9.95 30.42
C LYS A 651 -26.62 -10.26 29.76
N VAL A 652 -26.59 -10.81 28.53
CA VAL A 652 -27.81 -11.08 27.72
C VAL A 652 -28.00 -12.58 27.46
N ALA A 653 -26.94 -13.39 27.56
CA ALA A 653 -26.97 -14.83 27.26
C ALA A 653 -26.21 -15.61 28.35
N PRO A 654 -26.73 -15.65 29.57
CA PRO A 654 -26.03 -16.36 30.69
C PRO A 654 -25.74 -17.82 30.37
N GLY A 655 -24.51 -18.24 30.59
CA GLY A 655 -24.05 -19.61 30.38
C GLY A 655 -23.65 -19.91 28.93
N PHE A 656 -23.75 -18.93 28.01
CA PHE A 656 -23.26 -19.07 26.62
C PHE A 656 -21.88 -18.41 26.48
N ASN A 657 -21.04 -18.99 25.63
CA ASN A 657 -19.75 -18.43 25.23
C ASN A 657 -19.83 -17.96 23.79
N VAL A 658 -19.20 -16.84 23.47
CA VAL A 658 -19.23 -16.28 22.09
C VAL A 658 -17.97 -16.71 21.33
N ARG A 659 -18.12 -16.98 20.02
CA ARG A 659 -17.03 -17.37 19.11
C ARG A 659 -17.22 -16.72 17.73
N ASN A 660 -16.12 -16.61 17.01
CA ASN A 660 -16.09 -16.19 15.60
C ASN A 660 -16.75 -14.82 15.38
N VAL A 661 -16.49 -13.90 16.30
CA VAL A 661 -17.02 -12.53 16.16
C VAL A 661 -16.08 -11.74 15.24
N GLY A 662 -16.65 -11.05 14.29
CA GLY A 662 -15.96 -10.25 13.28
C GLY A 662 -15.90 -8.77 13.62
N GLU A 663 -16.19 -7.97 12.64
CA GLU A 663 -16.08 -6.51 12.69
C GLU A 663 -16.77 -5.90 13.92
N GLY A 664 -16.11 -4.94 14.55
CA GLY A 664 -16.63 -4.26 15.74
C GLY A 664 -16.58 -5.05 17.04
N GLY A 665 -16.37 -6.38 16.98
CA GLY A 665 -16.30 -7.19 18.18
C GLY A 665 -17.64 -7.42 18.87
N VAL A 666 -17.61 -7.51 20.20
CA VAL A 666 -18.82 -7.66 21.05
C VAL A 666 -19.03 -6.34 21.80
N VAL A 667 -20.11 -5.64 21.48
CA VAL A 667 -20.37 -4.29 22.01
C VAL A 667 -21.68 -4.28 22.80
N ALA A 668 -21.64 -3.75 24.01
CA ALA A 668 -22.84 -3.55 24.83
C ALA A 668 -23.48 -2.19 24.52
N HIS A 669 -24.79 -2.18 24.43
CA HIS A 669 -25.62 -0.97 24.24
C HIS A 669 -26.59 -0.88 25.41
N ASP A 670 -26.64 0.24 26.09
CA ASP A 670 -27.53 0.43 27.23
C ASP A 670 -28.97 0.77 26.82
N ALA A 671 -29.16 1.31 25.59
CA ALA A 671 -30.48 1.76 25.13
C ALA A 671 -30.69 1.59 23.61
N PHE A 672 -30.36 0.42 23.06
CA PHE A 672 -30.66 0.12 21.66
C PHE A 672 -32.14 -0.24 21.54
N ARG A 673 -32.92 0.54 20.76
CA ARG A 673 -34.37 0.34 20.60
C ARG A 673 -35.06 0.17 21.95
N ASN A 674 -34.74 1.10 22.85
CA ASN A 674 -35.27 1.18 24.23
C ASN A 674 -34.99 -0.05 25.10
N ALA A 675 -33.98 -0.85 24.75
CA ALA A 675 -33.61 -2.03 25.55
C ALA A 675 -32.07 -2.19 25.61
N LYS A 676 -31.58 -2.85 26.65
CA LYS A 676 -30.18 -3.25 26.71
C LYS A 676 -29.91 -4.32 25.66
N ALA A 677 -28.82 -4.21 24.94
CA ALA A 677 -28.47 -5.18 23.91
C ALA A 677 -26.97 -5.42 23.86
N VAL A 678 -26.62 -6.56 23.30
CA VAL A 678 -25.22 -6.86 22.96
C VAL A 678 -25.19 -7.11 21.44
N GLN A 679 -24.28 -6.44 20.78
CA GLN A 679 -24.09 -6.49 19.33
C GLN A 679 -22.99 -7.50 18.99
N THR A 680 -23.21 -8.29 17.92
CA THR A 680 -22.17 -9.15 17.30
C THR A 680 -22.28 -9.07 15.78
N HIS A 681 -21.18 -9.39 15.08
CA HIS A 681 -21.13 -9.44 13.61
C HIS A 681 -20.49 -10.78 13.19
N PRO A 682 -20.88 -11.38 12.06
CA PRO A 682 -20.21 -12.59 11.56
C PRO A 682 -18.71 -12.38 11.40
N LEU A 683 -17.92 -13.45 11.52
CA LEU A 683 -16.47 -13.36 11.40
C LEU A 683 -16.06 -12.93 9.98
N ASN A 684 -16.73 -13.46 8.99
CA ASN A 684 -16.60 -13.07 7.58
C ASN A 684 -17.82 -13.59 6.81
N LYS A 685 -17.93 -13.29 5.53
CA LYS A 685 -19.13 -13.63 4.73
C LYS A 685 -19.43 -15.14 4.60
N ASN A 686 -18.50 -15.99 5.03
CA ASN A 686 -18.69 -17.44 4.99
C ASN A 686 -18.73 -18.06 6.38
N LYS A 687 -18.65 -17.25 7.44
CA LYS A 687 -18.53 -17.81 8.80
C LYS A 687 -19.27 -16.97 9.85
N ALA A 688 -20.30 -17.59 10.39
CA ALA A 688 -21.17 -17.01 11.40
C ALA A 688 -20.43 -16.66 12.70
N SER A 689 -20.83 -15.59 13.35
CA SER A 689 -20.57 -15.44 14.80
C SER A 689 -21.57 -16.31 15.54
N SER A 690 -21.19 -16.86 16.70
CA SER A 690 -22.05 -17.83 17.36
C SER A 690 -21.91 -17.83 18.88
N LEU A 691 -23.05 -18.05 19.55
CA LEU A 691 -23.15 -18.27 20.99
C LEU A 691 -23.24 -19.78 21.22
N HIS A 692 -22.36 -20.32 22.04
CA HIS A 692 -22.25 -21.76 22.29
C HIS A 692 -22.49 -22.09 23.75
N ARG A 693 -23.26 -23.18 23.98
CA ARG A 693 -23.47 -23.73 25.33
C ARG A 693 -23.68 -25.24 25.25
N THR A 694 -23.11 -25.98 26.17
CA THR A 694 -23.50 -27.38 26.41
C THR A 694 -24.58 -27.36 27.48
N ALA A 695 -25.76 -27.91 27.16
CA ALA A 695 -26.91 -27.92 28.03
C ALA A 695 -27.41 -29.34 28.25
N THR A 696 -27.75 -29.71 29.52
CA THR A 696 -28.45 -30.93 29.82
C THR A 696 -29.96 -30.60 29.88
N ILE A 697 -30.75 -31.27 29.06
CA ILE A 697 -32.18 -31.03 28.93
C ILE A 697 -32.90 -31.95 29.95
N PRO A 698 -33.62 -31.39 30.94
CA PRO A 698 -34.25 -32.21 31.97
C PRO A 698 -35.29 -33.16 31.40
N LYS A 699 -35.37 -34.39 31.97
CA LYS A 699 -36.44 -35.34 31.68
C LYS A 699 -37.76 -34.85 32.26
N GLY A 700 -38.86 -35.07 31.56
CA GLY A 700 -40.21 -34.83 32.04
C GLY A 700 -40.58 -33.35 32.15
N LYS A 701 -39.78 -32.47 31.58
CA LYS A 701 -40.06 -31.01 31.57
C LYS A 701 -40.09 -30.47 30.16
N LYS A 702 -41.03 -29.59 29.88
CA LYS A 702 -41.04 -28.82 28.65
C LYS A 702 -39.88 -27.81 28.70
N THR A 703 -38.92 -27.94 27.82
CA THR A 703 -37.72 -27.08 27.80
C THR A 703 -37.68 -26.25 26.53
N THR A 704 -37.49 -24.96 26.66
CA THR A 704 -37.53 -24.01 25.57
C THR A 704 -36.33 -23.07 25.62
N LEU A 705 -35.69 -22.85 24.45
CA LEU A 705 -34.72 -21.78 24.27
C LEU A 705 -35.50 -20.54 23.84
N GLN A 706 -35.44 -19.49 24.61
CA GLN A 706 -36.08 -18.20 24.35
C GLN A 706 -35.06 -17.17 24.00
N MET A 707 -35.30 -16.42 22.93
CA MET A 707 -34.40 -15.35 22.46
C MET A 707 -35.20 -14.13 22.10
N ARG A 708 -34.65 -12.94 22.38
CA ARG A 708 -35.16 -11.66 21.92
C ARG A 708 -34.04 -10.97 21.18
N VAL A 709 -34.23 -10.79 19.86
CA VAL A 709 -33.19 -10.36 18.95
C VAL A 709 -33.65 -9.23 18.04
N SER A 710 -32.70 -8.47 17.48
CA SER A 710 -33.00 -7.43 16.51
C SER A 710 -31.89 -7.31 15.49
N HIS A 711 -32.05 -6.40 14.53
CA HIS A 711 -31.16 -6.22 13.39
C HIS A 711 -30.67 -4.77 13.29
N HIS A 712 -29.64 -4.54 12.49
CA HIS A 712 -29.17 -3.19 12.17
C HIS A 712 -30.27 -2.43 11.38
N PRO A 713 -30.48 -1.11 11.60
CA PRO A 713 -31.54 -0.37 10.88
C PRO A 713 -31.48 -0.52 9.36
N HIS A 714 -30.30 -0.71 8.78
CA HIS A 714 -30.11 -0.84 7.33
C HIS A 714 -29.64 -2.23 6.90
N GLY A 715 -29.89 -3.26 7.71
CA GLY A 715 -29.44 -4.61 7.40
C GLY A 715 -30.28 -5.70 8.03
N ASP A 716 -30.00 -6.91 7.68
CA ASP A 716 -30.66 -8.12 8.21
C ASP A 716 -29.59 -9.21 8.42
N TRP A 717 -29.99 -10.34 9.03
CA TRP A 717 -29.09 -11.47 9.25
C TRP A 717 -29.89 -12.75 9.46
N GLN A 718 -29.23 -13.89 9.20
CA GLN A 718 -29.90 -15.18 9.33
C GLN A 718 -29.63 -15.78 10.70
N LEU A 719 -30.67 -15.87 11.53
CA LEU A 719 -30.63 -16.57 12.83
C LEU A 719 -30.72 -18.08 12.58
N ARG A 720 -29.70 -18.82 13.06
CA ARG A 720 -29.73 -20.28 13.04
C ARG A 720 -29.51 -20.81 14.45
N VAL A 721 -30.28 -21.84 14.83
CA VAL A 721 -30.04 -22.58 16.07
C VAL A 721 -29.68 -24.02 15.71
N LEU A 722 -28.57 -24.49 16.25
CA LEU A 722 -28.11 -25.87 15.99
C LEU A 722 -28.02 -26.64 17.32
N ALA A 723 -28.51 -27.87 17.29
CA ALA A 723 -28.33 -28.86 18.35
C ALA A 723 -27.45 -29.98 17.82
N ASP A 724 -26.29 -30.20 18.43
CA ASP A 724 -25.27 -31.20 18.01
C ASP A 724 -24.93 -31.09 16.52
N GLY A 725 -24.89 -29.84 15.99
CA GLY A 725 -24.53 -29.56 14.63
C GLY A 725 -25.67 -29.62 13.62
N LYS A 726 -26.86 -30.04 14.03
CA LYS A 726 -28.04 -30.07 13.18
C LYS A 726 -28.88 -28.79 13.38
N ILE A 727 -29.26 -28.12 12.30
CA ILE A 727 -30.09 -26.93 12.35
C ILE A 727 -31.49 -27.33 12.82
N ILE A 728 -31.97 -26.69 13.88
CA ILE A 728 -33.30 -26.92 14.46
C ILE A 728 -34.17 -25.66 14.38
N GLU A 729 -33.57 -24.51 14.01
CA GLU A 729 -34.30 -23.27 13.75
C GLU A 729 -33.51 -22.45 12.73
N ASN A 730 -34.20 -21.75 11.86
CA ASN A 730 -33.60 -20.94 10.81
C ASN A 730 -34.57 -19.84 10.36
N GLN A 731 -34.32 -18.57 10.79
CA GLN A 731 -35.19 -17.43 10.54
C GLN A 731 -34.40 -16.20 10.10
N LEU A 732 -34.97 -15.40 9.23
CA LEU A 732 -34.38 -14.11 8.84
C LEU A 732 -34.82 -13.04 9.87
N VAL A 733 -33.85 -12.34 10.46
CA VAL A 733 -34.08 -11.21 11.37
C VAL A 733 -33.90 -9.91 10.55
N SER A 734 -34.99 -9.22 10.31
CA SER A 734 -35.03 -8.05 9.42
C SER A 734 -36.15 -7.10 9.87
N SER A 735 -36.26 -5.93 9.23
CA SER A 735 -37.34 -4.96 9.49
C SER A 735 -38.73 -5.55 9.26
N LYS A 736 -38.86 -6.66 8.51
CA LYS A 736 -40.14 -7.33 8.23
C LYS A 736 -40.49 -8.42 9.24
N SER A 737 -39.52 -8.85 10.05
CA SER A 737 -39.71 -9.97 11.00
C SER A 737 -39.81 -9.53 12.46
N VAL A 738 -39.52 -8.26 12.74
CA VAL A 738 -39.62 -7.69 14.11
C VAL A 738 -41.00 -7.12 14.37
N GLY A 739 -41.37 -7.02 15.65
CA GLY A 739 -42.63 -6.39 16.07
C GLY A 739 -42.57 -4.86 16.09
N ASP A 740 -43.63 -4.24 16.58
CA ASP A 740 -43.74 -2.76 16.68
C ASP A 740 -42.63 -2.15 17.56
N ASP A 741 -42.07 -2.93 18.46
CA ASP A 741 -40.96 -2.51 19.33
C ASP A 741 -39.59 -2.75 18.67
N GLU A 742 -39.58 -3.14 17.40
CA GLU A 742 -38.42 -3.46 16.59
C GLU A 742 -37.58 -4.66 17.12
N TRP A 743 -38.23 -5.53 17.91
CA TRP A 743 -37.60 -6.77 18.41
C TRP A 743 -38.35 -8.00 17.90
N MET A 744 -37.66 -9.11 17.75
CA MET A 744 -38.23 -10.39 17.35
C MET A 744 -38.06 -11.38 18.52
N GLU A 745 -39.21 -11.96 18.94
CA GLU A 745 -39.21 -13.01 19.97
C GLU A 745 -39.13 -14.38 19.26
N VAL A 746 -38.14 -15.17 19.64
CA VAL A 746 -37.94 -16.51 19.06
C VAL A 746 -37.97 -17.54 20.18
N SER A 747 -38.73 -18.61 19.93
CA SER A 747 -38.92 -19.69 20.90
C SER A 747 -38.67 -21.04 20.22
N VAL A 748 -37.63 -21.75 20.65
CA VAL A 748 -37.23 -23.03 20.05
C VAL A 748 -37.46 -24.16 21.08
N ASP A 749 -38.25 -25.19 20.70
CA ASP A 749 -38.56 -26.32 21.58
C ASP A 749 -37.36 -27.25 21.64
N LEU A 750 -36.80 -27.40 22.85
CA LEU A 750 -35.73 -28.35 23.14
C LEU A 750 -36.21 -29.63 23.79
N THR A 751 -37.52 -29.76 24.02
CA THR A 751 -38.12 -30.94 24.68
C THR A 751 -37.79 -32.27 23.98
N PRO A 752 -37.68 -32.31 22.63
CA PRO A 752 -37.25 -33.55 21.95
C PRO A 752 -35.87 -34.09 22.41
N TYR A 753 -35.08 -33.27 23.10
CA TYR A 753 -33.77 -33.67 23.62
C TYR A 753 -33.80 -34.01 25.13
N ALA A 754 -34.99 -34.20 25.69
CA ALA A 754 -35.16 -34.48 27.11
C ALA A 754 -34.29 -35.69 27.58
N GLY A 755 -33.52 -35.49 28.66
CA GLY A 755 -32.61 -36.48 29.19
C GLY A 755 -31.23 -36.51 28.53
N LYS A 756 -31.01 -35.71 27.48
CA LYS A 756 -29.75 -35.66 26.75
C LYS A 756 -28.92 -34.45 27.11
N LYS A 757 -27.61 -34.58 26.96
CA LYS A 757 -26.63 -33.48 27.03
C LYS A 757 -26.33 -33.10 25.57
N ILE A 758 -26.70 -31.87 25.17
CA ILE A 758 -26.56 -31.40 23.78
C ILE A 758 -25.65 -30.18 23.69
N ARG A 759 -25.00 -30.03 22.56
CA ARG A 759 -24.20 -28.82 22.23
C ARG A 759 -25.08 -27.90 21.42
N LEU A 760 -25.45 -26.77 22.01
CA LEU A 760 -26.21 -25.71 21.32
C LEU A 760 -25.26 -24.67 20.72
N ALA A 761 -25.57 -24.26 19.51
CA ALA A 761 -24.96 -23.08 18.86
C ALA A 761 -26.08 -22.21 18.31
N ILE A 762 -26.01 -20.91 18.59
CA ILE A 762 -26.94 -19.90 18.07
C ILE A 762 -26.11 -18.99 17.20
N GLU A 763 -26.40 -18.97 15.91
CA GLU A 763 -25.55 -18.28 14.93
C GLU A 763 -26.22 -17.01 14.41
N ASN A 764 -25.44 -15.94 14.37
CA ASN A 764 -25.64 -14.84 13.46
C ASN A 764 -24.92 -15.26 12.17
N HIS A 765 -25.68 -15.85 11.24
CA HIS A 765 -25.14 -16.42 10.01
C HIS A 765 -25.23 -15.35 8.89
N PRO A 766 -24.15 -15.11 8.16
CA PRO A 766 -24.18 -14.10 7.10
C PRO A 766 -25.07 -14.53 5.94
N ASN A 767 -25.85 -13.59 5.40
CA ASN A 767 -26.67 -13.81 4.22
C ASN A 767 -26.26 -12.94 3.02
N ASN A 768 -25.72 -11.72 3.29
CA ASN A 768 -25.25 -10.83 2.22
C ASN A 768 -24.00 -10.01 2.58
N TRP A 769 -23.57 -10.03 3.83
CA TRP A 769 -22.41 -9.32 4.39
C TRP A 769 -22.65 -7.85 4.76
N MET A 770 -23.73 -7.21 4.31
CA MET A 770 -23.93 -5.78 4.58
C MET A 770 -24.78 -5.55 5.82
N ASN A 771 -24.20 -4.84 6.81
CA ASN A 771 -24.90 -4.46 8.05
C ASN A 771 -25.50 -5.67 8.79
N GLU A 772 -24.84 -6.80 8.77
CA GLU A 772 -25.29 -8.06 9.38
C GLU A 772 -25.06 -8.10 10.90
N TRP A 773 -25.36 -7.00 11.56
CA TRP A 773 -25.25 -6.87 12.99
C TRP A 773 -26.44 -7.51 13.69
N ALA A 774 -26.17 -8.56 14.50
CA ALA A 774 -27.17 -9.14 15.40
C ALA A 774 -27.13 -8.37 16.71
N TYR A 775 -28.30 -8.00 17.19
CA TYR A 775 -28.48 -7.40 18.53
C TYR A 775 -29.24 -8.39 19.40
N TRP A 776 -28.62 -8.78 20.51
CA TRP A 776 -29.11 -9.78 21.46
C TRP A 776 -29.58 -9.04 22.72
N ASN A 777 -30.88 -9.09 23.04
CA ASN A 777 -31.40 -8.58 24.30
C ASN A 777 -31.49 -9.68 25.34
N LYS A 778 -31.92 -10.89 24.93
CA LYS A 778 -32.10 -12.02 25.84
C LYS A 778 -31.86 -13.34 25.10
N VAL A 779 -31.11 -14.25 25.73
CA VAL A 779 -30.98 -15.65 25.31
C VAL A 779 -31.02 -16.51 26.58
N ALA A 780 -32.05 -17.32 26.74
CA ALA A 780 -32.25 -18.12 27.97
C ALA A 780 -32.88 -19.49 27.69
N ILE A 781 -32.45 -20.50 28.41
CA ILE A 781 -33.08 -21.83 28.39
C ILE A 781 -33.95 -21.92 29.63
N THR A 782 -35.25 -22.20 29.48
CA THR A 782 -36.20 -22.35 30.54
C THR A 782 -36.83 -23.75 30.52
N SER A 783 -37.02 -24.35 31.68
CA SER A 783 -37.68 -25.68 31.83
C SER A 783 -38.80 -25.57 32.83
N LYS A 784 -40.01 -25.95 32.42
CA LYS A 784 -41.20 -25.91 33.28
C LYS A 784 -41.76 -27.30 33.51
#